data_385d4296cb1d5d949eabb7132d4d0b0f
#
_entry.id   385d4296cb1d5d949eabb7132d4d0b0f
#
_cell.length_a   1.000
_cell.length_b   1.000
_cell.length_c   1.000
_cell.angle_alpha   90.00
_cell.angle_beta   90.00
_cell.angle_gamma   90.00
#
_symmetry.space_group_name_H-M   'P 1'
#
loop_
_entity.id
_entity.type
_entity.pdbx_description
1 polymer ?
#
loop_
_entity_poly.entity_id
_entity_poly.type
_entity_poly.pdbx_seq_one_letter_code
_entity_poly.pdbx_strand_id
1 'polypeptide(L)'
;MKYYFKNHVIILNYNFFNMHKIILVSVLTLLQINLFAQSNDLIRIIEDDKIGYINNYGKIVIKPNYTVGNDFSEGLASVREYDKYGFIDSEGKYVIEPKYDLAFNFYNGIAKVFLKGTPFFIDKKGKIVISEKYTSLEFVNKDLAIVTTASDKKGVLNLVSNNLVIDTIYSSITNFKNGVAIVTNKEISQNGNHLIHKPAVIDITGNLIVPFNKFIEINDYNDGIAKVYFKNTDSNDEIYGYIDDKGNLLFQEKYTGKYLLPDYFNDGIGKISIKKKLSETSYNYYDGYINKTGKIVLNDTINERLRDFSCGRAFILDSNRDYKIVDTNLNKIGNNTYKNFLGNGFINNYAIVSNDVKFGIIDINGNYIVTPKYDLINEIGVVNGYFYYGIENDEETTLWGVANINGISIIEPKLKEFDVEGFKNGILKTSIDDKLVYFNEKGEIIWKEIESKELKLKNLDIDFMNRGYFSAYSKPNKNDLGGYGTSRNIPKKIKNEKFPNKKLSLIVHVDSKDTIFSNFNAYNVTLSNLTNKEINFSAQDSRLYMKVQAKDEDGIWKDIEYLPNSWCGNSYHTLTLERNNYWSFKTPIYSGGFKTKFRIELMITNRNENETEEKNIIVYSNEYEGSINPGQFWNRLEYYPNGIMDPYNE
;
A
#
# COMPACT_ATOMS: atom_id res chain seq x y z
N MET A 1 45.54 -29.80 65.20
CA MET A 1 45.21 -28.64 64.36
C MET A 1 45.50 -28.81 62.85
N LYS A 2 46.29 -29.75 62.42
CA LYS A 2 46.63 -30.01 61.01
C LYS A 2 45.57 -30.85 60.20
N TYR A 3 44.71 -31.58 60.90
CA TYR A 3 43.69 -32.45 60.26
C TYR A 3 42.35 -31.71 59.95
N TYR A 4 42.10 -30.64 60.66
CA TYR A 4 40.82 -29.87 60.40
C TYR A 4 40.90 -28.95 59.18
N PHE A 5 42.09 -28.50 58.78
CA PHE A 5 42.26 -27.64 57.64
C PHE A 5 42.17 -28.37 56.28
N LYS A 6 42.51 -29.67 56.23
CA LYS A 6 42.49 -30.42 54.98
C LYS A 6 41.10 -30.78 54.49
N ASN A 7 40.14 -31.01 55.40
CA ASN A 7 38.79 -31.38 55.08
C ASN A 7 37.93 -30.14 54.68
N HIS A 8 38.20 -28.95 55.19
CA HIS A 8 37.50 -27.71 54.79
C HIS A 8 37.92 -27.23 53.41
N VAL A 9 39.15 -27.38 53.01
CA VAL A 9 39.64 -27.04 51.68
C VAL A 9 39.12 -28.00 50.63
N ILE A 10 38.94 -29.28 50.94
CA ILE A 10 38.35 -30.25 50.00
C ILE A 10 36.84 -30.01 49.83
N ILE A 11 36.12 -29.68 50.89
CA ILE A 11 34.68 -29.36 50.80
C ILE A 11 34.43 -28.04 50.07
N LEU A 12 35.27 -27.00 50.29
CA LEU A 12 35.20 -25.76 49.55
C LEU A 12 35.49 -25.91 48.05
N ASN A 13 36.49 -26.71 47.70
CA ASN A 13 36.84 -27.02 46.31
C ASN A 13 35.74 -27.86 45.61
N TYR A 14 35.09 -28.81 46.32
CA TYR A 14 34.02 -29.64 45.78
C TYR A 14 32.73 -28.80 45.52
N ASN A 15 32.42 -27.88 46.43
CA ASN A 15 31.31 -26.96 46.27
C ASN A 15 31.58 -25.92 45.17
N PHE A 16 32.79 -25.43 45.03
CA PHE A 16 33.19 -24.50 43.97
C PHE A 16 33.12 -25.14 42.57
N PHE A 17 33.54 -26.40 42.44
CA PHE A 17 33.51 -27.18 41.21
C PHE A 17 32.05 -27.52 40.76
N ASN A 18 31.18 -27.83 41.73
CA ASN A 18 29.76 -28.07 41.46
C ASN A 18 29.00 -26.76 41.14
N MET A 19 29.33 -25.65 41.80
CA MET A 19 28.76 -24.35 41.51
C MET A 19 29.13 -23.85 40.09
N HIS A 20 30.38 -24.08 39.66
CA HIS A 20 30.79 -23.78 38.28
C HIS A 20 30.10 -24.68 37.24
N LYS A 21 29.88 -25.96 37.55
CA LYS A 21 29.10 -26.85 36.68
C LYS A 21 27.61 -26.44 36.58
N ILE A 22 27.02 -26.03 37.71
CA ILE A 22 25.62 -25.54 37.72
C ILE A 22 25.52 -24.22 36.97
N ILE A 23 26.46 -23.29 37.13
CA ILE A 23 26.52 -22.04 36.39
C ILE A 23 26.76 -22.31 34.89
N LEU A 24 27.67 -23.23 34.54
CA LEU A 24 27.92 -23.58 33.13
C LEU A 24 26.72 -24.25 32.47
N VAL A 25 25.99 -25.11 33.16
CA VAL A 25 24.76 -25.75 32.68
C VAL A 25 23.64 -24.73 32.58
N SER A 26 23.50 -23.81 33.55
CA SER A 26 22.49 -22.73 33.46
C SER A 26 22.80 -21.70 32.37
N VAL A 27 24.09 -21.38 32.13
CA VAL A 27 24.50 -20.51 31.00
C VAL A 27 24.31 -21.24 29.67
N LEU A 28 24.60 -22.53 29.57
CA LEU A 28 24.35 -23.33 28.38
C LEU A 28 22.84 -23.50 28.11
N THR A 29 22.02 -23.68 29.16
CA THR A 29 20.54 -23.72 28.99
C THR A 29 19.96 -22.32 28.65
N LEU A 30 20.49 -21.24 29.24
CA LEU A 30 20.14 -19.87 28.88
C LEU A 30 20.59 -19.49 27.44
N LEU A 31 21.76 -19.97 27.01
CA LEU A 31 22.22 -19.87 25.61
C LEU A 31 21.35 -20.72 24.67
N GLN A 32 20.92 -21.89 25.05
CA GLN A 32 19.99 -22.70 24.27
C GLN A 32 18.60 -22.08 24.25
N ILE A 33 18.11 -21.48 25.35
CA ILE A 33 16.83 -20.77 25.39
C ILE A 33 16.88 -19.48 24.54
N ASN A 34 18.00 -18.76 24.50
CA ASN A 34 18.16 -17.61 23.62
C ASN A 34 18.33 -17.97 22.13
N LEU A 35 18.81 -19.20 21.83
CA LEU A 35 18.81 -19.74 20.47
C LEU A 35 17.40 -20.16 19.98
N PHE A 36 16.45 -20.37 20.91
CA PHE A 36 15.06 -20.69 20.59
C PHE A 36 14.13 -19.48 20.57
N ALA A 37 14.59 -18.27 20.94
CA ALA A 37 13.80 -17.04 20.95
C ALA A 37 14.04 -16.14 19.73
N GLN A 38 14.80 -16.58 18.73
CA GLN A 38 14.74 -15.98 17.40
C GLN A 38 13.38 -16.36 16.79
N SER A 39 12.58 -15.38 16.39
CA SER A 39 11.30 -15.59 15.73
C SER A 39 11.48 -16.63 14.63
N ASN A 40 10.89 -17.82 14.82
CA ASN A 40 10.88 -18.90 13.84
C ASN A 40 9.88 -18.59 12.70
N ASP A 41 9.81 -17.34 12.25
CA ASP A 41 8.97 -17.02 11.13
C ASP A 41 9.59 -17.64 9.89
N LEU A 42 8.90 -18.62 9.35
CA LEU A 42 9.28 -19.27 8.12
C LEU A 42 9.10 -18.31 6.95
N ILE A 43 9.94 -18.46 5.95
CA ILE A 43 9.97 -17.63 4.76
C ILE A 43 9.17 -18.34 3.67
N ARG A 44 8.23 -17.64 3.07
CA ARG A 44 7.38 -18.13 1.99
C ARG A 44 8.18 -18.33 0.70
N ILE A 45 8.04 -19.49 0.07
CA ILE A 45 8.63 -19.82 -1.23
C ILE A 45 7.56 -20.23 -2.23
N ILE A 46 7.90 -20.19 -3.51
CA ILE A 46 7.06 -20.62 -4.62
C ILE A 46 7.85 -21.64 -5.44
N GLU A 47 7.31 -22.85 -5.58
CA GLU A 47 7.83 -23.86 -6.48
C GLU A 47 6.66 -24.51 -7.23
N ASP A 48 6.76 -24.63 -8.54
CA ASP A 48 5.71 -25.19 -9.42
C ASP A 48 4.32 -24.58 -9.16
N ASP A 49 4.24 -23.25 -9.04
CA ASP A 49 3.01 -22.50 -8.70
C ASP A 49 2.38 -22.87 -7.32
N LYS A 50 3.16 -23.51 -6.44
CA LYS A 50 2.73 -23.87 -5.10
C LYS A 50 3.54 -23.13 -4.04
N ILE A 51 2.84 -22.73 -2.99
CA ILE A 51 3.43 -22.08 -1.83
C ILE A 51 3.90 -23.14 -0.84
N GLY A 52 5.14 -22.97 -0.40
CA GLY A 52 5.76 -23.68 0.72
C GLY A 52 6.54 -22.72 1.59
N TYR A 53 7.26 -23.25 2.58
CA TYR A 53 8.02 -22.40 3.51
C TYR A 53 9.36 -23.02 3.85
N ILE A 54 10.37 -22.16 3.94
CA ILE A 54 11.76 -22.48 4.34
C ILE A 54 12.08 -21.80 5.67
N ASN A 55 13.11 -22.31 6.34
CA ASN A 55 13.72 -21.60 7.46
C ASN A 55 14.81 -20.62 6.98
N ASN A 56 15.41 -19.86 7.91
CA ASN A 56 16.46 -18.87 7.64
C ASN A 56 17.76 -19.46 7.04
N TYR A 57 17.85 -20.77 6.94
CA TYR A 57 18.98 -21.48 6.31
C TYR A 57 18.64 -22.03 4.90
N GLY A 58 17.45 -21.69 4.37
CA GLY A 58 16.98 -22.18 3.07
C GLY A 58 16.45 -23.61 3.06
N LYS A 59 16.35 -24.27 4.25
CA LYS A 59 15.80 -25.62 4.33
C LYS A 59 14.28 -25.58 4.25
N ILE A 60 13.69 -26.36 3.34
CA ILE A 60 12.24 -26.56 3.24
C ILE A 60 11.74 -27.20 4.55
N VAL A 61 10.85 -26.48 5.25
CA VAL A 61 10.16 -26.92 6.46
C VAL A 61 8.75 -27.41 6.08
N ILE A 62 8.06 -26.60 5.29
CA ILE A 62 6.74 -26.93 4.76
C ILE A 62 6.86 -27.02 3.25
N LYS A 63 6.61 -28.22 2.71
CA LYS A 63 6.71 -28.46 1.26
C LYS A 63 5.71 -27.59 0.49
N PRO A 64 6.08 -27.12 -0.71
CA PRO A 64 5.17 -26.40 -1.59
C PRO A 64 3.94 -27.26 -1.95
N ASN A 65 2.80 -26.91 -1.40
CA ASN A 65 1.56 -27.67 -1.57
C ASN A 65 0.31 -26.77 -1.68
N TYR A 66 0.36 -25.56 -1.15
CA TYR A 66 -0.77 -24.64 -1.12
C TYR A 66 -0.89 -23.84 -2.41
N THR A 67 -2.11 -23.57 -2.85
CA THR A 67 -2.34 -22.73 -4.04
C THR A 67 -2.13 -21.25 -3.74
N VAL A 68 -2.42 -20.83 -2.51
CA VAL A 68 -2.15 -19.49 -1.97
C VAL A 68 -1.64 -19.66 -0.55
N GLY A 69 -0.74 -18.78 -0.13
CA GLY A 69 -0.23 -18.74 1.23
C GLY A 69 0.38 -17.37 1.50
N ASN A 70 0.09 -16.83 2.66
CA ASN A 70 0.66 -15.58 3.14
C ASN A 70 1.92 -15.84 3.98
N ASP A 71 2.69 -14.80 4.23
CA ASP A 71 3.82 -14.87 5.15
C ASP A 71 3.35 -15.18 6.58
N PHE A 72 4.18 -15.87 7.36
CA PHE A 72 3.89 -16.08 8.78
C PHE A 72 3.78 -14.76 9.51
N SER A 73 2.77 -14.64 10.34
CA SER A 73 2.58 -13.51 11.24
C SER A 73 2.11 -14.05 12.58
N GLU A 74 2.81 -13.65 13.64
CA GLU A 74 2.54 -14.07 15.02
C GLU A 74 2.45 -15.59 15.19
N GLY A 75 3.26 -16.34 14.41
CA GLY A 75 3.39 -17.79 14.47
C GLY A 75 2.37 -18.58 13.65
N LEU A 76 1.49 -17.91 12.89
CA LEU A 76 0.52 -18.53 12.01
C LEU A 76 0.62 -17.95 10.59
N ALA A 77 0.35 -18.79 9.59
CA ALA A 77 0.20 -18.36 8.19
C ALA A 77 -1.17 -18.77 7.67
N SER A 78 -1.87 -17.84 7.00
CA SER A 78 -3.07 -18.20 6.27
C SER A 78 -2.70 -18.88 4.97
N VAL A 79 -3.30 -20.03 4.71
CA VAL A 79 -3.09 -20.83 3.49
C VAL A 79 -4.41 -21.25 2.90
N ARG A 80 -4.46 -21.36 1.56
CA ARG A 80 -5.64 -21.83 0.84
C ARG A 80 -5.45 -23.26 0.37
N GLU A 81 -6.34 -24.10 0.81
CA GLU A 81 -6.48 -25.44 0.29
C GLU A 81 -7.80 -25.54 -0.47
N TYR A 82 -7.74 -25.96 -1.74
CA TYR A 82 -8.85 -25.83 -2.68
C TYR A 82 -9.35 -24.38 -2.74
N ASP A 83 -10.54 -24.08 -2.22
CA ASP A 83 -11.15 -22.74 -2.27
C ASP A 83 -11.29 -22.10 -0.90
N LYS A 84 -10.78 -22.72 0.14
CA LYS A 84 -10.94 -22.24 1.50
C LYS A 84 -9.63 -21.95 2.18
N TYR A 85 -9.61 -20.87 2.92
CA TYR A 85 -8.49 -20.48 3.76
C TYR A 85 -8.62 -21.09 5.15
N GLY A 86 -7.51 -21.63 5.63
CA GLY A 86 -7.25 -21.98 7.01
C GLY A 86 -5.97 -21.36 7.50
N PHE A 87 -5.55 -21.69 8.70
CA PHE A 87 -4.30 -21.21 9.27
C PHE A 87 -3.45 -22.38 9.75
N ILE A 88 -2.18 -22.37 9.38
CA ILE A 88 -1.18 -23.36 9.77
C ILE A 88 -0.16 -22.78 10.73
N ASP A 89 0.40 -23.64 11.58
CA ASP A 89 1.56 -23.34 12.41
C ASP A 89 2.88 -23.56 11.65
N SER A 90 4.01 -23.30 12.32
CA SER A 90 5.35 -23.49 11.76
C SER A 90 5.73 -24.95 11.44
N GLU A 91 4.96 -25.92 11.87
CA GLU A 91 5.10 -27.34 11.50
C GLU A 91 4.24 -27.70 10.28
N GLY A 92 3.41 -26.78 9.79
CA GLY A 92 2.47 -26.98 8.69
C GLY A 92 1.17 -27.67 9.09
N LYS A 93 0.87 -27.75 10.40
CA LYS A 93 -0.39 -28.30 10.90
C LYS A 93 -1.46 -27.21 10.95
N TYR A 94 -2.68 -27.56 10.57
CA TYR A 94 -3.81 -26.68 10.71
C TYR A 94 -4.12 -26.42 12.20
N VAL A 95 -4.05 -25.14 12.58
CA VAL A 95 -4.57 -24.61 13.85
C VAL A 95 -6.04 -24.21 13.66
N ILE A 96 -6.35 -23.73 12.47
CA ILE A 96 -7.72 -23.41 12.05
C ILE A 96 -7.92 -24.07 10.70
N GLU A 97 -8.82 -25.06 10.65
CA GLU A 97 -9.15 -25.80 9.43
C GLU A 97 -9.67 -24.87 8.31
N PRO A 98 -9.42 -25.20 7.03
CA PRO A 98 -9.88 -24.43 5.89
C PRO A 98 -11.42 -24.34 5.85
N LYS A 99 -11.94 -23.13 6.03
CA LYS A 99 -13.39 -22.85 6.02
C LYS A 99 -13.76 -21.46 5.53
N TYR A 100 -12.82 -20.53 5.51
CA TYR A 100 -13.07 -19.14 5.12
C TYR A 100 -12.87 -18.95 3.62
N ASP A 101 -13.63 -18.02 3.03
CA ASP A 101 -13.48 -17.65 1.62
C ASP A 101 -12.25 -16.76 1.38
N LEU A 102 -11.88 -15.97 2.40
CA LEU A 102 -10.67 -15.13 2.42
C LEU A 102 -10.17 -15.03 3.86
N ALA A 103 -8.85 -14.98 4.04
CA ALA A 103 -8.23 -14.78 5.34
C ALA A 103 -6.98 -13.90 5.24
N PHE A 104 -6.88 -12.93 6.15
CA PHE A 104 -5.73 -12.05 6.29
C PHE A 104 -4.83 -12.52 7.45
N ASN A 105 -3.62 -11.99 7.50
CA ASN A 105 -2.66 -12.31 8.56
C ASN A 105 -3.16 -11.87 9.94
N PHE A 106 -2.67 -12.55 10.98
CA PHE A 106 -2.87 -12.12 12.35
C PHE A 106 -2.08 -10.85 12.65
N TYR A 107 -2.73 -9.92 13.33
CA TYR A 107 -2.09 -8.73 13.87
C TYR A 107 -2.73 -8.42 15.24
N ASN A 108 -1.90 -8.23 16.29
CA ASN A 108 -2.35 -8.10 17.69
C ASN A 108 -3.29 -9.23 18.13
N GLY A 109 -3.01 -10.47 17.70
CA GLY A 109 -3.79 -11.66 18.05
C GLY A 109 -5.13 -11.80 17.33
N ILE A 110 -5.45 -10.93 16.37
CA ILE A 110 -6.73 -10.90 15.64
C ILE A 110 -6.46 -11.00 14.14
N ALA A 111 -7.22 -11.85 13.45
CA ALA A 111 -7.24 -11.89 11.99
C ALA A 111 -8.63 -11.57 11.45
N LYS A 112 -8.66 -10.81 10.33
CA LYS A 112 -9.89 -10.60 9.57
C LYS A 112 -10.06 -11.77 8.59
N VAL A 113 -11.24 -12.35 8.59
CA VAL A 113 -11.62 -13.44 7.68
C VAL A 113 -12.98 -13.14 7.07
N PHE A 114 -13.28 -13.76 5.94
CA PHE A 114 -14.59 -13.61 5.30
C PHE A 114 -15.25 -14.98 5.13
N LEU A 115 -16.55 -15.00 5.32
CA LEU A 115 -17.39 -16.14 5.02
C LEU A 115 -18.65 -15.64 4.31
N LYS A 116 -18.87 -16.07 3.07
CA LYS A 116 -19.97 -15.61 2.18
C LYS A 116 -20.04 -14.08 2.08
N GLY A 117 -18.87 -13.44 1.94
CA GLY A 117 -18.75 -11.98 1.84
C GLY A 117 -18.92 -11.21 3.16
N THR A 118 -19.28 -11.88 4.25
CA THR A 118 -19.40 -11.26 5.57
C THR A 118 -18.04 -11.28 6.27
N PRO A 119 -17.51 -10.13 6.73
CA PRO A 119 -16.28 -10.07 7.50
C PRO A 119 -16.48 -10.55 8.94
N PHE A 120 -15.51 -11.30 9.44
CA PHE A 120 -15.41 -11.71 10.84
C PHE A 120 -14.00 -11.42 11.34
N PHE A 121 -13.88 -11.20 12.65
CA PHE A 121 -12.61 -11.01 13.33
C PHE A 121 -12.43 -12.14 14.35
N ILE A 122 -11.37 -12.93 14.18
CA ILE A 122 -11.12 -14.15 14.94
C ILE A 122 -9.82 -14.07 15.72
N ASP A 123 -9.75 -14.80 16.84
CA ASP A 123 -8.51 -15.07 17.56
C ASP A 123 -7.72 -16.22 16.91
N LYS A 124 -6.53 -16.49 17.43
CA LYS A 124 -5.65 -17.58 16.95
C LYS A 124 -6.22 -18.99 17.11
N LYS A 125 -7.34 -19.16 17.79
CA LYS A 125 -8.09 -20.43 17.91
C LYS A 125 -9.27 -20.48 16.95
N GLY A 126 -9.50 -19.45 16.14
CA GLY A 126 -10.61 -19.35 15.21
C GLY A 126 -11.95 -18.99 15.86
N LYS A 127 -11.94 -18.50 17.12
CA LYS A 127 -13.12 -17.97 17.79
C LYS A 127 -13.36 -16.54 17.37
N ILE A 128 -14.61 -16.20 17.02
CA ILE A 128 -15.01 -14.82 16.72
C ILE A 128 -14.86 -13.98 18.01
N VAL A 129 -14.07 -12.92 17.94
CA VAL A 129 -13.77 -12.04 19.08
C VAL A 129 -14.40 -10.66 18.97
N ILE A 130 -14.85 -10.27 17.77
CA ILE A 130 -15.51 -8.99 17.55
C ILE A 130 -16.83 -9.24 16.81
N SER A 131 -17.87 -8.52 17.22
CA SER A 131 -19.21 -8.63 16.66
C SER A 131 -19.22 -8.38 15.14
N GLU A 132 -19.96 -9.17 14.39
CA GLU A 132 -20.18 -9.07 12.95
C GLU A 132 -20.83 -7.77 12.47
N LYS A 133 -21.35 -6.97 13.41
CA LYS A 133 -21.89 -5.64 13.10
C LYS A 133 -20.81 -4.66 12.60
N TYR A 134 -19.52 -4.98 12.79
CA TYR A 134 -18.40 -4.17 12.33
C TYR A 134 -17.81 -4.74 11.05
N THR A 135 -17.61 -3.87 10.06
CA THR A 135 -17.08 -4.22 8.74
C THR A 135 -15.58 -4.01 8.61
N SER A 136 -15.03 -3.10 9.42
CA SER A 136 -13.57 -2.88 9.47
C SER A 136 -13.08 -2.64 10.89
N LEU A 137 -11.77 -2.82 11.07
CA LEU A 137 -11.05 -2.63 12.31
C LEU A 137 -9.68 -2.06 11.98
N GLU A 138 -9.33 -0.92 12.61
CA GLU A 138 -8.03 -0.26 12.52
C GLU A 138 -7.45 -0.14 13.93
N PHE A 139 -6.29 -0.74 14.19
CA PHE A 139 -5.69 -0.74 15.52
C PHE A 139 -5.18 0.65 15.91
N VAL A 140 -5.62 1.15 17.06
CA VAL A 140 -5.06 2.35 17.72
C VAL A 140 -3.83 1.94 18.54
N ASN A 141 -3.95 0.84 19.26
CA ASN A 141 -2.90 0.20 20.02
C ASN A 141 -3.27 -1.28 20.26
N LYS A 142 -2.54 -2.00 21.12
CA LYS A 142 -2.82 -3.42 21.42
C LYS A 142 -4.21 -3.69 22.01
N ASP A 143 -4.81 -2.70 22.69
CA ASP A 143 -6.06 -2.86 23.45
C ASP A 143 -7.25 -2.12 22.82
N LEU A 144 -7.01 -1.20 21.87
CA LEU A 144 -8.04 -0.34 21.28
C LEU A 144 -7.99 -0.38 19.75
N ALA A 145 -9.15 -0.36 19.13
CA ALA A 145 -9.27 -0.25 17.67
C ALA A 145 -10.44 0.66 17.27
N ILE A 146 -10.24 1.42 16.19
CA ILE A 146 -11.32 2.09 15.50
C ILE A 146 -12.13 1.03 14.76
N VAL A 147 -13.41 0.98 14.96
CA VAL A 147 -14.35 0.06 14.30
C VAL A 147 -15.30 0.83 13.40
N THR A 148 -15.66 0.26 12.27
CA THR A 148 -16.63 0.83 11.32
C THR A 148 -17.84 -0.09 11.23
N THR A 149 -19.04 0.47 11.29
CA THR A 149 -20.31 -0.27 11.10
C THR A 149 -20.67 -0.36 9.63
N ALA A 150 -21.65 -1.21 9.30
CA ALA A 150 -22.19 -1.32 7.92
C ALA A 150 -22.82 0.02 7.42
N SER A 151 -23.21 0.93 8.31
CA SER A 151 -23.70 2.28 7.98
C SER A 151 -22.57 3.32 7.86
N ASP A 152 -21.32 2.88 7.75
CA ASP A 152 -20.11 3.73 7.66
C ASP A 152 -19.94 4.69 8.84
N LYS A 153 -20.39 4.27 10.05
CA LYS A 153 -20.15 5.01 11.28
C LYS A 153 -19.00 4.40 12.05
N LYS A 154 -18.12 5.28 12.56
CA LYS A 154 -16.91 4.90 13.30
C LYS A 154 -17.03 5.19 14.79
N GLY A 155 -16.40 4.34 15.57
CA GLY A 155 -16.23 4.46 17.02
C GLY A 155 -14.94 3.76 17.46
N VAL A 156 -14.69 3.67 18.75
CA VAL A 156 -13.50 2.99 19.30
C VAL A 156 -13.93 1.86 20.21
N LEU A 157 -13.45 0.66 19.91
CA LEU A 157 -13.72 -0.58 20.64
C LEU A 157 -12.51 -0.93 21.52
N ASN A 158 -12.77 -1.30 22.78
CA ASN A 158 -11.76 -1.97 23.60
C ASN A 158 -11.77 -3.46 23.26
N LEU A 159 -10.65 -3.97 22.77
CA LEU A 159 -10.50 -5.34 22.28
C LEU A 159 -10.48 -6.39 23.41
N VAL A 160 -10.14 -5.98 24.63
CA VAL A 160 -10.06 -6.87 25.79
C VAL A 160 -11.46 -7.08 26.39
N SER A 161 -12.18 -5.96 26.62
CA SER A 161 -13.53 -6.00 27.23
C SER A 161 -14.65 -6.19 26.20
N ASN A 162 -14.34 -6.00 24.91
CA ASN A 162 -15.31 -5.97 23.80
C ASN A 162 -16.43 -4.93 23.97
N ASN A 163 -16.13 -3.83 24.69
CA ASN A 163 -17.04 -2.71 24.89
C ASN A 163 -16.57 -1.48 24.12
N LEU A 164 -17.52 -0.68 23.63
CA LEU A 164 -17.19 0.61 23.04
C LEU A 164 -16.64 1.56 24.12
N VAL A 165 -15.50 2.18 23.83
CA VAL A 165 -14.97 3.33 24.56
C VAL A 165 -15.52 4.62 23.97
N ILE A 166 -15.70 4.64 22.66
CA ILE A 166 -16.30 5.73 21.91
C ILE A 166 -17.39 5.14 21.01
N ASP A 167 -18.59 5.64 21.13
CA ASP A 167 -19.75 5.16 20.36
C ASP A 167 -19.57 5.35 18.86
N THR A 168 -20.19 4.47 18.07
CA THR A 168 -20.13 4.50 16.61
C THR A 168 -21.05 5.56 16.01
N ILE A 169 -20.72 6.82 16.25
CA ILE A 169 -21.53 7.98 15.84
C ILE A 169 -20.84 8.87 14.81
N TYR A 170 -19.52 8.80 14.69
CA TYR A 170 -18.74 9.68 13.82
C TYR A 170 -18.71 9.18 12.36
N SER A 171 -18.64 10.11 11.41
CA SER A 171 -18.43 9.78 10.00
C SER A 171 -16.97 9.45 9.69
N SER A 172 -16.04 10.02 10.44
CA SER A 172 -14.62 9.65 10.39
C SER A 172 -13.97 9.84 11.76
N ILE A 173 -12.93 9.05 12.00
CA ILE A 173 -11.98 9.20 13.10
C ILE A 173 -10.60 9.02 12.48
N THR A 174 -9.70 9.98 12.64
CA THR A 174 -8.31 9.84 12.21
C THR A 174 -7.55 8.92 13.17
N ASN A 175 -6.37 8.45 12.77
CA ASN A 175 -5.50 7.75 13.69
C ASN A 175 -5.16 8.63 14.90
N PHE A 176 -5.15 8.02 16.10
CA PHE A 176 -4.76 8.74 17.30
C PHE A 176 -3.26 9.07 17.27
N LYS A 177 -2.95 10.35 17.40
CA LYS A 177 -1.58 10.88 17.52
C LYS A 177 -1.46 11.61 18.86
N ASN A 178 -0.47 11.27 19.69
CA ASN A 178 -0.31 11.81 21.06
C ASN A 178 -1.59 11.71 21.92
N GLY A 179 -2.39 10.67 21.72
CA GLY A 179 -3.61 10.43 22.49
C GLY A 179 -4.84 11.21 22.03
N VAL A 180 -4.78 11.94 20.92
CA VAL A 180 -5.91 12.68 20.34
C VAL A 180 -6.19 12.27 18.90
N ALA A 181 -7.44 12.40 18.47
CA ALA A 181 -7.87 12.15 17.08
C ALA A 181 -8.85 13.24 16.63
N ILE A 182 -8.86 13.51 15.34
CA ILE A 182 -9.85 14.35 14.70
C ILE A 182 -11.05 13.49 14.36
N VAL A 183 -12.23 13.91 14.76
CA VAL A 183 -13.50 13.28 14.37
C VAL A 183 -14.29 14.24 13.50
N THR A 184 -15.05 13.69 12.54
CA THR A 184 -15.96 14.51 11.73
C THR A 184 -17.37 13.97 11.77
N ASN A 185 -18.34 14.88 11.70
CA ASN A 185 -19.72 14.59 11.37
C ASN A 185 -20.04 15.20 10.00
N LYS A 186 -20.78 14.46 9.17
CA LYS A 186 -21.29 14.94 7.88
C LYS A 186 -22.70 15.43 8.06
N GLU A 187 -22.96 16.68 7.66
CA GLU A 187 -24.29 17.26 7.58
C GLU A 187 -24.56 17.70 6.16
N ILE A 188 -25.82 17.61 5.73
CA ILE A 188 -26.24 18.15 4.43
C ILE A 188 -26.43 19.67 4.61
N SER A 189 -25.89 20.47 3.70
CA SER A 189 -26.08 21.92 3.70
C SER A 189 -27.58 22.26 3.63
N GLN A 190 -27.95 23.41 4.18
CA GLN A 190 -29.35 23.88 4.17
C GLN A 190 -29.98 23.94 2.77
N ASN A 191 -29.15 24.06 1.71
CA ASN A 191 -29.58 24.08 0.32
C ASN A 191 -29.64 22.68 -0.32
N GLY A 192 -29.33 21.60 0.43
CA GLY A 192 -29.37 20.22 -0.04
C GLY A 192 -28.25 19.79 -1.00
N ASN A 193 -27.35 20.71 -1.42
CA ASN A 193 -26.43 20.49 -2.54
C ASN A 193 -25.01 20.14 -2.13
N HIS A 194 -24.59 20.30 -0.86
CA HIS A 194 -23.23 20.05 -0.41
C HIS A 194 -23.19 19.36 0.94
N LEU A 195 -22.23 18.44 1.10
CA LEU A 195 -21.89 17.85 2.39
C LEU A 195 -20.97 18.81 3.15
N ILE A 196 -21.35 19.16 4.37
CA ILE A 196 -20.55 19.95 5.27
C ILE A 196 -19.86 18.99 6.26
N HIS A 197 -18.54 19.06 6.32
CA HIS A 197 -17.74 18.32 7.29
C HIS A 197 -17.50 19.21 8.50
N LYS A 198 -17.94 18.76 9.66
CA LYS A 198 -17.73 19.48 10.93
C LYS A 198 -16.67 18.73 11.74
N PRO A 199 -15.45 19.26 11.83
CA PRO A 199 -14.40 18.63 12.62
C PRO A 199 -14.50 18.97 14.09
N ALA A 200 -14.01 18.05 14.92
CA ALA A 200 -13.75 18.21 16.35
C ALA A 200 -12.52 17.40 16.73
N VAL A 201 -11.96 17.62 17.91
CA VAL A 201 -10.85 16.80 18.43
C VAL A 201 -11.32 16.10 19.69
N ILE A 202 -11.06 14.82 19.79
CA ILE A 202 -11.34 14.00 20.96
C ILE A 202 -10.07 13.37 21.52
N ASP A 203 -10.08 13.07 22.81
CA ASP A 203 -9.07 12.21 23.42
C ASP A 203 -9.42 10.72 23.22
N ILE A 204 -8.51 9.84 23.65
CA ILE A 204 -8.67 8.39 23.50
C ILE A 204 -9.85 7.81 24.31
N THR A 205 -10.43 8.57 25.22
CA THR A 205 -11.61 8.20 26.02
C THR A 205 -12.91 8.78 25.47
N GLY A 206 -12.82 9.59 24.41
CA GLY A 206 -13.96 10.23 23.73
C GLY A 206 -14.34 11.60 24.25
N ASN A 207 -13.59 12.17 25.20
CA ASN A 207 -13.85 13.54 25.66
C ASN A 207 -13.49 14.54 24.58
N LEU A 208 -14.36 15.53 24.37
CA LEU A 208 -14.08 16.61 23.42
C LEU A 208 -12.98 17.55 23.94
N ILE A 209 -11.84 17.57 23.27
CA ILE A 209 -10.75 18.53 23.47
C ILE A 209 -11.04 19.82 22.69
N VAL A 210 -11.50 19.68 21.45
CA VAL A 210 -11.96 20.80 20.61
C VAL A 210 -13.39 20.51 20.20
N PRO A 211 -14.38 21.34 20.59
CA PRO A 211 -15.77 21.10 20.25
C PRO A 211 -16.05 21.34 18.75
N PHE A 212 -17.10 20.69 18.25
CA PHE A 212 -17.61 20.93 16.90
C PHE A 212 -17.93 22.41 16.69
N ASN A 213 -17.79 22.88 15.46
CA ASN A 213 -18.02 24.26 15.02
C ASN A 213 -17.05 25.31 15.59
N LYS A 214 -16.02 24.94 16.39
CA LYS A 214 -14.97 25.86 16.80
C LYS A 214 -14.09 26.29 15.65
N PHE A 215 -13.76 25.33 14.78
CA PHE A 215 -12.98 25.53 13.55
C PHE A 215 -13.77 25.03 12.34
N ILE A 216 -13.53 25.62 11.19
CA ILE A 216 -14.10 25.18 9.91
C ILE A 216 -13.34 23.97 9.41
N GLU A 217 -12.00 23.97 9.56
CA GLU A 217 -11.12 22.86 9.19
C GLU A 217 -10.09 22.62 10.30
N ILE A 218 -9.73 21.37 10.48
CA ILE A 218 -8.62 20.91 11.32
C ILE A 218 -7.85 19.89 10.48
N ASN A 219 -6.59 20.18 10.19
CA ASN A 219 -5.71 19.23 9.50
C ASN A 219 -5.19 18.19 10.48
N ASP A 220 -4.67 17.09 9.94
CA ASP A 220 -4.08 16.04 10.75
C ASP A 220 -2.96 16.57 11.66
N TYR A 221 -2.90 16.04 12.87
CA TYR A 221 -1.81 16.32 13.79
C TYR A 221 -0.48 15.84 13.20
N ASN A 222 0.47 16.75 13.18
CA ASN A 222 1.85 16.46 12.82
C ASN A 222 2.78 17.17 13.81
N ASP A 223 3.79 16.46 14.31
CA ASP A 223 4.73 16.97 15.30
C ASP A 223 4.04 17.59 16.55
N GLY A 224 2.89 16.99 16.96
CA GLY A 224 2.12 17.39 18.16
C GLY A 224 1.26 18.64 17.98
N ILE A 225 1.11 19.17 16.78
CA ILE A 225 0.23 20.31 16.49
C ILE A 225 -0.63 20.04 15.24
N ALA A 226 -1.77 20.74 15.14
CA ALA A 226 -2.65 20.69 13.98
C ALA A 226 -2.94 22.09 13.47
N LYS A 227 -2.87 22.27 12.13
CA LYS A 227 -3.31 23.51 11.49
C LYS A 227 -4.82 23.61 11.52
N VAL A 228 -5.33 24.79 11.85
CA VAL A 228 -6.76 25.07 11.89
C VAL A 228 -7.11 26.27 11.04
N TYR A 229 -8.33 26.27 10.49
CA TYR A 229 -8.91 27.36 9.75
C TYR A 229 -10.25 27.75 10.39
N PHE A 230 -10.47 29.06 10.58
CA PHE A 230 -11.70 29.62 11.12
C PHE A 230 -11.91 31.06 10.66
N LYS A 231 -13.11 31.59 10.87
CA LYS A 231 -13.44 32.98 10.62
C LYS A 231 -13.64 33.71 11.95
N ASN A 232 -13.09 34.92 12.01
CA ASN A 232 -13.36 35.80 13.14
C ASN A 232 -14.84 36.21 13.12
N THR A 233 -15.55 36.05 14.22
CA THR A 233 -16.99 36.34 14.31
C THR A 233 -17.32 37.84 14.17
N ASP A 234 -16.38 38.70 14.55
CA ASP A 234 -16.62 40.17 14.58
C ASP A 234 -16.23 40.85 13.27
N SER A 235 -15.11 40.41 12.66
CA SER A 235 -14.57 41.03 11.43
C SER A 235 -14.79 40.21 10.18
N ASN A 236 -15.29 38.98 10.27
CA ASN A 236 -15.40 37.99 9.19
C ASN A 236 -14.07 37.68 8.49
N ASP A 237 -12.93 38.00 9.14
CA ASP A 237 -11.61 37.69 8.61
C ASP A 237 -11.32 36.20 8.62
N GLU A 238 -10.65 35.74 7.59
CA GLU A 238 -10.13 34.36 7.50
C GLU A 238 -8.85 34.25 8.31
N ILE A 239 -8.82 33.30 9.24
CA ILE A 239 -7.70 33.10 10.17
C ILE A 239 -7.20 31.66 10.04
N TYR A 240 -5.91 31.51 9.88
CA TYR A 240 -5.19 30.26 10.06
C TYR A 240 -4.46 30.28 11.39
N GLY A 241 -4.46 29.15 12.08
CA GLY A 241 -3.75 29.00 13.34
C GLY A 241 -3.26 27.56 13.53
N TYR A 242 -2.65 27.32 14.66
CA TYR A 242 -2.19 25.99 15.06
C TYR A 242 -2.59 25.72 16.50
N ILE A 243 -3.11 24.52 16.75
CA ILE A 243 -3.48 24.05 18.07
C ILE A 243 -2.57 22.90 18.50
N ASP A 244 -2.32 22.81 19.81
CA ASP A 244 -1.66 21.64 20.42
C ASP A 244 -2.64 20.48 20.65
N ASP A 245 -2.15 19.37 21.18
CA ASP A 245 -2.94 18.19 21.54
C ASP A 245 -3.93 18.42 22.71
N LYS A 246 -3.85 19.57 23.40
CA LYS A 246 -4.81 20.01 24.41
C LYS A 246 -5.86 20.98 23.86
N GLY A 247 -5.79 21.29 22.56
CA GLY A 247 -6.69 22.23 21.89
C GLY A 247 -6.40 23.72 22.19
N ASN A 248 -5.21 24.02 22.76
CA ASN A 248 -4.77 25.39 22.97
C ASN A 248 -4.27 25.97 21.65
N LEU A 249 -4.71 27.19 21.35
CA LEU A 249 -4.21 27.92 20.18
C LEU A 249 -2.80 28.44 20.48
N LEU A 250 -1.82 27.94 19.73
CA LEU A 250 -0.39 28.31 19.92
C LEU A 250 -0.06 29.63 19.28
N PHE A 251 -0.52 29.83 18.06
CA PHE A 251 -0.50 31.11 17.35
C PHE A 251 -1.54 31.12 16.23
N GLN A 252 -1.88 32.32 15.79
CA GLN A 252 -2.79 32.54 14.68
C GLN A 252 -2.37 33.73 13.85
N GLU A 253 -2.72 33.72 12.58
CA GLU A 253 -2.46 34.82 11.67
C GLU A 253 -3.65 35.03 10.72
N LYS A 254 -4.00 36.31 10.53
CA LYS A 254 -5.01 36.69 9.53
C LYS A 254 -4.47 36.37 8.14
N TYR A 255 -5.29 35.71 7.31
CA TYR A 255 -4.92 35.46 5.93
C TYR A 255 -4.88 36.76 5.14
N THR A 256 -3.69 37.29 4.95
CA THR A 256 -3.43 38.52 4.15
C THR A 256 -2.83 38.21 2.78
N GLY A 257 -2.60 36.94 2.48
CA GLY A 257 -1.83 36.50 1.31
C GLY A 257 -0.34 36.86 1.34
N LYS A 258 0.14 37.39 2.49
CA LYS A 258 1.55 37.75 2.69
C LYS A 258 2.42 36.55 3.00
N TYR A 259 1.87 35.57 3.75
CA TYR A 259 2.54 34.33 4.11
C TYR A 259 1.68 33.13 3.70
N LEU A 260 2.33 32.07 3.20
CA LEU A 260 1.75 30.73 3.15
C LEU A 260 2.27 29.99 4.38
N LEU A 261 1.38 29.72 5.34
CA LEU A 261 1.72 28.99 6.54
C LEU A 261 1.95 27.50 6.23
N PRO A 262 2.89 26.84 6.93
CA PRO A 262 3.20 25.44 6.67
C PRO A 262 1.98 24.52 6.91
N ASP A 263 1.90 23.45 6.12
CA ASP A 263 0.89 22.42 6.38
C ASP A 263 1.38 21.43 7.45
N TYR A 264 2.68 21.34 7.66
CA TYR A 264 3.30 20.46 8.65
C TYR A 264 4.58 21.08 9.23
N PHE A 265 4.96 20.61 10.41
CA PHE A 265 6.21 20.91 11.08
C PHE A 265 7.06 19.64 11.16
N ASN A 266 8.36 19.80 11.04
CA ASN A 266 9.35 18.75 11.26
C ASN A 266 10.30 19.19 12.37
N ASP A 267 10.43 18.37 13.40
CA ASP A 267 11.30 18.68 14.56
C ASP A 267 11.05 20.09 15.18
N GLY A 268 9.80 20.53 15.16
CA GLY A 268 9.39 21.84 15.71
C GLY A 268 9.54 23.02 14.77
N ILE A 269 9.98 22.81 13.54
CA ILE A 269 10.22 23.86 12.55
C ILE A 269 9.30 23.67 11.34
N GLY A 270 8.59 24.72 10.95
CA GLY A 270 7.74 24.77 9.76
C GLY A 270 8.26 25.75 8.72
N LYS A 271 8.22 25.36 7.46
CA LYS A 271 8.61 26.20 6.34
C LYS A 271 7.45 27.09 5.91
N ILE A 272 7.66 28.40 5.83
CA ILE A 272 6.71 29.38 5.32
C ILE A 272 7.20 29.94 4.00
N SER A 273 6.26 30.36 3.14
CA SER A 273 6.59 31.16 1.96
C SER A 273 6.17 32.61 2.18
N ILE A 274 7.14 33.50 2.08
CA ILE A 274 6.97 34.95 2.34
C ILE A 274 6.84 35.68 0.99
N LYS A 275 5.69 36.29 0.76
CA LYS A 275 5.41 37.10 -0.45
C LYS A 275 5.93 38.51 -0.28
N LYS A 276 6.90 38.94 -1.10
CA LYS A 276 7.42 40.30 -1.10
C LYS A 276 7.08 41.00 -2.42
N LYS A 277 6.41 42.14 -2.33
CA LYS A 277 6.05 42.96 -3.49
C LYS A 277 7.32 43.63 -4.06
N LEU A 278 7.58 43.42 -5.36
CA LEU A 278 8.67 44.07 -6.10
C LEU A 278 8.19 45.26 -6.91
N SER A 279 6.97 45.19 -7.49
CA SER A 279 6.31 46.23 -8.23
C SER A 279 4.81 46.12 -8.08
N GLU A 280 4.01 46.96 -8.72
CA GLU A 280 2.55 46.88 -8.65
C GLU A 280 1.98 45.56 -9.16
N THR A 281 2.67 44.90 -10.09
CA THR A 281 2.23 43.64 -10.74
C THR A 281 3.14 42.44 -10.49
N SER A 282 4.26 42.65 -9.76
CA SER A 282 5.28 41.60 -9.56
C SER A 282 5.54 41.36 -8.08
N TYR A 283 5.65 40.05 -7.74
CA TYR A 283 5.97 39.57 -6.41
C TYR A 283 7.08 38.52 -6.48
N ASN A 284 7.97 38.53 -5.48
CA ASN A 284 8.89 37.44 -5.21
C ASN A 284 8.43 36.67 -3.99
N TYR A 285 8.73 35.39 -3.96
CA TYR A 285 8.48 34.50 -2.83
C TYR A 285 9.83 34.06 -2.25
N TYR A 286 9.95 34.17 -0.95
CA TYR A 286 11.13 33.78 -0.18
C TYR A 286 10.72 32.71 0.81
N ASP A 287 11.56 31.73 1.03
CA ASP A 287 11.37 30.76 2.08
C ASP A 287 11.68 31.41 3.43
N GLY A 288 10.89 31.12 4.42
CA GLY A 288 11.14 31.46 5.81
C GLY A 288 10.83 30.24 6.68
N TYR A 289 11.23 30.30 7.92
CA TYR A 289 11.04 29.20 8.86
C TYR A 289 10.53 29.72 10.19
N ILE A 290 9.51 29.06 10.72
CA ILE A 290 8.91 29.40 12.02
C ILE A 290 8.97 28.19 12.96
N ASN A 291 9.03 28.48 14.25
CA ASN A 291 8.80 27.45 15.28
C ASN A 291 7.31 27.29 15.58
N LYS A 292 6.96 26.33 16.45
CA LYS A 292 5.57 26.01 16.84
C LYS A 292 4.85 27.19 17.53
N THR A 293 5.55 28.22 17.98
CA THR A 293 4.94 29.43 18.56
C THR A 293 4.76 30.56 17.53
N GLY A 294 5.02 30.28 16.24
CA GLY A 294 4.90 31.26 15.16
C GLY A 294 6.07 32.25 15.07
N LYS A 295 7.11 32.08 15.91
CA LYS A 295 8.30 32.94 15.86
C LYS A 295 9.14 32.56 14.64
N ILE A 296 9.50 33.57 13.81
CA ILE A 296 10.41 33.37 12.71
C ILE A 296 11.80 33.03 13.29
N VAL A 297 12.34 31.89 12.88
CA VAL A 297 13.67 31.41 13.28
C VAL A 297 14.72 31.68 12.20
N LEU A 298 14.31 31.71 10.93
CA LEU A 298 15.14 32.09 9.80
C LEU A 298 14.29 32.78 8.74
N ASN A 299 14.75 33.94 8.27
CA ASN A 299 14.31 34.52 7.01
C ASN A 299 15.37 34.18 5.96
N ASP A 300 14.95 33.55 4.87
CA ASP A 300 15.84 33.26 3.76
C ASP A 300 16.32 34.59 3.15
N THR A 301 17.53 34.99 3.52
CA THR A 301 18.29 35.96 2.79
C THR A 301 18.98 35.21 1.65
N ILE A 302 18.94 35.73 0.47
CA ILE A 302 19.31 35.26 -0.87
C ILE A 302 20.47 34.22 -0.98
N ASN A 303 21.21 33.92 0.08
CA ASN A 303 22.42 33.10 0.06
C ASN A 303 22.40 31.83 0.94
N GLU A 304 21.41 31.65 1.80
CA GLU A 304 21.34 30.49 2.68
C GLU A 304 20.01 29.77 2.50
N ARG A 305 20.03 28.61 1.83
CA ARG A 305 18.84 27.75 1.66
C ARG A 305 18.84 26.64 2.70
N LEU A 306 17.99 26.78 3.68
CA LEU A 306 17.72 25.71 4.66
C LEU A 306 16.83 24.67 4.02
N ARG A 307 17.10 23.40 4.30
CA ARG A 307 16.26 22.27 3.93
C ARG A 307 15.38 21.87 5.11
N ASP A 308 14.42 20.97 4.85
CA ASP A 308 13.51 20.47 5.88
C ASP A 308 14.30 19.76 6.98
N PHE A 309 13.82 19.90 8.22
CA PHE A 309 14.39 19.19 9.37
C PHE A 309 13.97 17.73 9.37
N SER A 310 14.90 16.87 9.71
CA SER A 310 14.66 15.46 9.99
C SER A 310 15.69 14.96 10.98
N CYS A 311 15.26 14.16 11.95
CA CYS A 311 16.12 13.66 13.05
C CYS A 311 16.81 14.81 13.83
N GLY A 312 16.16 15.95 13.99
CA GLY A 312 16.69 17.14 14.67
C GLY A 312 17.80 17.87 13.90
N ARG A 313 17.95 17.61 12.61
CA ARG A 313 19.00 18.15 11.75
C ARG A 313 18.44 18.65 10.44
N ALA A 314 19.09 19.66 9.86
CA ALA A 314 18.83 20.11 8.50
C ALA A 314 20.14 20.48 7.79
N PHE A 315 20.13 20.43 6.48
CA PHE A 315 21.19 20.99 5.66
C PHE A 315 20.91 22.45 5.33
N ILE A 316 21.92 23.28 5.48
CA ILE A 316 21.90 24.68 5.07
C ILE A 316 23.00 24.93 4.04
N LEU A 317 22.65 25.58 2.93
CA LEU A 317 23.61 25.95 1.88
C LEU A 317 24.29 27.27 2.25
N ASP A 318 25.62 27.28 2.32
CA ASP A 318 26.38 28.51 2.62
C ASP A 318 26.71 29.35 1.37
N SER A 319 27.37 30.47 1.59
CA SER A 319 27.79 31.39 0.53
C SER A 319 28.76 30.78 -0.49
N ASN A 320 29.48 29.72 -0.13
CA ASN A 320 30.39 28.99 -1.01
C ASN A 320 29.70 27.89 -1.80
N ARG A 321 28.36 27.75 -1.64
CA ARG A 321 27.54 26.68 -2.18
C ARG A 321 27.89 25.28 -1.64
N ASP A 322 28.37 25.26 -0.39
CA ASP A 322 28.58 24.04 0.35
C ASP A 322 27.49 23.85 1.40
N TYR A 323 27.04 22.61 1.60
CA TYR A 323 26.06 22.27 2.63
C TYR A 323 26.76 22.09 3.98
N LYS A 324 26.17 22.67 5.03
CA LYS A 324 26.51 22.45 6.44
C LYS A 324 25.30 21.83 7.15
N ILE A 325 25.55 21.17 8.26
CA ILE A 325 24.49 20.64 9.11
C ILE A 325 24.22 21.64 10.23
N VAL A 326 22.95 21.86 10.53
CA VAL A 326 22.49 22.66 11.66
C VAL A 326 21.49 21.89 12.51
N ASP A 327 21.40 22.24 13.80
CA ASP A 327 20.32 21.79 14.71
C ASP A 327 19.08 22.71 14.57
N THR A 328 18.02 22.39 15.31
CA THR A 328 16.75 23.16 15.32
C THR A 328 16.88 24.58 15.88
N ASN A 329 18.00 24.92 16.51
CA ASN A 329 18.37 26.28 16.93
C ASN A 329 19.29 26.99 15.92
N LEU A 330 19.54 26.33 14.77
CA LEU A 330 20.45 26.79 13.72
C LEU A 330 21.94 26.83 14.14
N ASN A 331 22.31 26.13 15.22
CA ASN A 331 23.71 25.96 15.58
C ASN A 331 24.37 25.00 14.61
N LYS A 332 25.54 25.33 14.09
CA LYS A 332 26.32 24.45 13.22
C LYS A 332 26.74 23.18 13.96
N ILE A 333 26.53 22.05 13.30
CA ILE A 333 26.92 20.73 13.79
C ILE A 333 28.15 20.23 13.01
N GLY A 334 29.20 19.87 13.75
CA GLY A 334 30.46 19.41 13.16
C GLY A 334 31.21 20.50 12.39
N ASN A 335 32.32 20.10 11.74
CA ASN A 335 33.18 21.02 10.96
C ASN A 335 33.14 20.74 9.46
N ASN A 336 32.54 19.58 9.06
CA ASN A 336 32.51 19.18 7.67
C ASN A 336 31.53 20.02 6.84
N THR A 337 31.83 20.12 5.56
CA THR A 337 30.93 20.62 4.52
C THR A 337 30.78 19.58 3.43
N TYR A 338 29.67 19.66 2.69
CA TYR A 338 29.32 18.67 1.68
C TYR A 338 28.89 19.38 0.40
N LYS A 339 29.24 18.85 -0.75
CA LYS A 339 28.85 19.43 -2.04
C LYS A 339 27.40 19.19 -2.38
N ASN A 340 26.89 18.01 -2.01
CA ASN A 340 25.49 17.66 -2.19
C ASN A 340 25.04 16.61 -1.16
N PHE A 341 23.73 16.35 -1.11
CA PHE A 341 23.12 15.26 -0.36
C PHE A 341 21.91 14.70 -1.12
N LEU A 342 21.46 13.49 -0.81
CA LEU A 342 20.32 12.85 -1.45
C LEU A 342 19.07 12.85 -0.57
N GLY A 343 17.92 12.78 -1.20
CA GLY A 343 16.61 12.71 -0.55
C GLY A 343 16.29 13.96 0.27
N ASN A 344 15.56 13.77 1.35
CA ASN A 344 15.13 14.85 2.27
C ASN A 344 16.12 15.14 3.40
N GLY A 345 17.37 14.63 3.31
CA GLY A 345 18.38 14.81 4.33
C GLY A 345 18.55 13.57 5.22
N PHE A 346 18.30 13.70 6.54
CA PHE A 346 18.52 12.60 7.47
C PHE A 346 17.35 11.61 7.50
N ILE A 347 17.67 10.34 7.40
CA ILE A 347 16.73 9.21 7.56
C ILE A 347 17.36 8.23 8.54
N ASN A 348 16.65 7.81 9.58
CA ASN A 348 17.17 6.87 10.61
C ASN A 348 18.50 7.31 11.22
N ASN A 349 18.70 8.64 11.41
CA ASN A 349 19.92 9.26 11.94
C ASN A 349 21.13 9.24 10.99
N TYR A 350 20.96 8.94 9.72
CA TYR A 350 21.99 8.95 8.69
C TYR A 350 21.59 9.86 7.52
N ALA A 351 22.57 10.43 6.83
CA ALA A 351 22.36 11.13 5.58
C ALA A 351 23.36 10.70 4.52
N ILE A 352 22.91 10.67 3.27
CA ILE A 352 23.77 10.41 2.12
C ILE A 352 24.30 11.73 1.62
N VAL A 353 25.61 11.88 1.57
CA VAL A 353 26.29 13.11 1.13
C VAL A 353 27.29 12.83 0.02
N SER A 354 27.63 13.84 -0.76
CA SER A 354 28.64 13.71 -1.81
C SER A 354 29.75 14.76 -1.71
N ASN A 355 30.88 14.42 -2.32
CA ASN A 355 32.01 15.33 -2.54
C ASN A 355 32.10 15.83 -3.99
N ASP A 356 31.00 15.92 -4.72
CA ASP A 356 30.79 16.17 -6.16
C ASP A 356 30.92 14.90 -7.04
N VAL A 357 31.77 13.97 -6.69
CA VAL A 357 32.10 12.81 -7.53
C VAL A 357 31.50 11.52 -6.99
N LYS A 358 31.59 11.34 -5.69
CA LYS A 358 31.20 10.08 -5.02
C LYS A 358 30.33 10.35 -3.80
N PHE A 359 29.48 9.39 -3.51
CA PHE A 359 28.59 9.39 -2.35
C PHE A 359 29.16 8.62 -1.19
N GLY A 360 28.86 9.11 0.01
CA GLY A 360 29.16 8.50 1.29
C GLY A 360 28.01 8.69 2.27
N ILE A 361 28.16 8.21 3.49
CA ILE A 361 27.13 8.26 4.53
C ILE A 361 27.71 8.93 5.77
N ILE A 362 26.94 9.80 6.39
CA ILE A 362 27.29 10.50 7.64
C ILE A 362 26.26 10.20 8.74
N ASP A 363 26.68 10.32 9.99
CA ASP A 363 25.82 10.32 11.17
C ASP A 363 25.19 11.70 11.44
N ILE A 364 24.31 11.79 12.43
CA ILE A 364 23.66 13.07 12.85
C ILE A 364 24.64 14.11 13.41
N ASN A 365 25.90 13.76 13.68
CA ASN A 365 26.97 14.68 14.12
C ASN A 365 27.83 15.15 12.96
N GLY A 366 27.55 14.69 11.73
CA GLY A 366 28.28 15.04 10.53
C GLY A 366 29.59 14.27 10.36
N ASN A 367 29.79 13.18 11.07
CA ASN A 367 30.96 12.32 10.91
C ASN A 367 30.72 11.31 9.80
N TYR A 368 31.71 11.09 8.94
CA TYR A 368 31.64 10.03 7.96
C TYR A 368 31.63 8.65 8.63
N ILE A 369 30.55 7.92 8.44
CA ILE A 369 30.46 6.49 8.72
C ILE A 369 31.00 5.71 7.52
N VAL A 370 30.62 6.17 6.31
CA VAL A 370 31.16 5.70 5.04
C VAL A 370 31.72 6.89 4.28
N THR A 371 33.04 6.93 4.08
CA THR A 371 33.67 7.98 3.27
C THR A 371 33.19 7.90 1.83
N PRO A 372 33.10 9.04 1.11
CA PRO A 372 32.64 9.06 -0.28
C PRO A 372 33.47 8.16 -1.20
N LYS A 373 32.87 7.08 -1.69
CA LYS A 373 33.51 6.11 -2.60
C LYS A 373 32.56 5.47 -3.61
N TYR A 374 31.23 5.58 -3.42
CA TYR A 374 30.23 4.97 -4.28
C TYR A 374 29.78 5.94 -5.38
N ASP A 375 29.54 5.43 -6.58
CA ASP A 375 29.00 6.22 -7.68
C ASP A 375 27.55 6.60 -7.42
N LEU A 376 26.77 5.66 -6.89
CA LEU A 376 25.37 5.84 -6.52
C LEU A 376 25.12 5.19 -5.15
N ILE A 377 24.28 5.83 -4.34
CA ILE A 377 23.64 5.25 -3.16
C ILE A 377 22.13 5.52 -3.29
N ASN A 378 21.30 4.52 -2.98
CA ASN A 378 19.85 4.69 -3.06
C ASN A 378 19.34 5.65 -1.97
N GLU A 379 18.41 6.53 -2.35
CA GLU A 379 17.88 7.59 -1.47
C GLU A 379 17.05 7.07 -0.27
N ILE A 380 16.63 5.80 -0.25
CA ILE A 380 16.03 5.21 0.95
C ILE A 380 16.98 5.23 2.16
N GLY A 381 18.29 5.40 1.91
CA GLY A 381 19.30 5.53 2.94
C GLY A 381 19.68 4.22 3.61
N VAL A 382 19.94 4.29 4.92
CA VAL A 382 20.32 3.13 5.74
C VAL A 382 19.06 2.50 6.35
N VAL A 383 18.83 1.24 6.01
CA VAL A 383 17.74 0.43 6.54
C VAL A 383 18.33 -0.80 7.25
N ASN A 384 18.01 -0.99 8.53
CA ASN A 384 18.48 -2.12 9.36
C ASN A 384 20.02 -2.31 9.35
N GLY A 385 20.79 -1.21 9.18
CA GLY A 385 22.27 -1.26 9.16
C GLY A 385 22.88 -1.57 7.80
N TYR A 386 22.08 -1.57 6.74
CA TYR A 386 22.48 -1.80 5.35
C TYR A 386 22.01 -0.67 4.44
N PHE A 387 22.64 -0.52 3.28
CA PHE A 387 22.24 0.41 2.25
C PHE A 387 22.51 -0.17 0.86
N TYR A 388 21.73 0.30 -0.12
CA TYR A 388 21.94 -0.07 -1.52
C TYR A 388 22.89 0.92 -2.18
N TYR A 389 23.86 0.38 -2.92
CA TYR A 389 24.75 1.15 -3.78
C TYR A 389 24.67 0.64 -5.22
N GLY A 390 24.80 1.55 -6.17
CA GLY A 390 24.53 1.27 -7.58
C GLY A 390 25.73 1.52 -8.48
N ILE A 391 25.73 0.82 -9.61
CA ILE A 391 26.53 1.11 -10.79
C ILE A 391 25.59 1.22 -11.99
N GLU A 392 25.84 2.18 -12.87
CA GLU A 392 25.17 2.25 -14.17
C GLU A 392 25.86 1.27 -15.14
N ASN A 393 25.07 0.51 -15.89
CA ASN A 393 25.58 -0.36 -16.94
C ASN A 393 25.45 0.30 -18.32
N ASP A 394 25.99 -0.32 -19.35
CA ASP A 394 25.98 0.18 -20.74
C ASP A 394 24.56 0.32 -21.34
N GLU A 395 23.54 -0.24 -20.69
CA GLU A 395 22.13 -0.18 -21.11
C GLU A 395 21.37 0.95 -20.40
N GLU A 396 22.05 1.88 -19.72
CA GLU A 396 21.46 2.94 -18.89
C GLU A 396 20.57 2.43 -17.75
N THR A 397 20.77 1.18 -17.31
CA THR A 397 20.09 0.60 -16.17
C THR A 397 21.01 0.56 -14.97
N THR A 398 20.48 0.87 -13.78
CA THR A 398 21.23 0.76 -12.54
C THR A 398 21.17 -0.65 -12.00
N LEU A 399 22.34 -1.25 -11.76
CA LEU A 399 22.44 -2.49 -11.00
C LEU A 399 22.80 -2.17 -9.55
N TRP A 400 22.03 -2.73 -8.61
CA TRP A 400 22.18 -2.48 -7.18
C TRP A 400 22.95 -3.59 -6.50
N GLY A 401 23.88 -3.20 -5.62
CA GLY A 401 24.50 -4.03 -4.62
C GLY A 401 24.02 -3.64 -3.23
N VAL A 402 24.38 -4.41 -2.23
CA VAL A 402 24.10 -4.13 -0.82
C VAL A 402 25.39 -4.07 -0.02
N ALA A 403 25.57 -3.02 0.76
CA ALA A 403 26.68 -2.89 1.70
C ALA A 403 26.13 -2.68 3.12
N ASN A 404 26.91 -3.12 4.12
CA ASN A 404 26.60 -2.80 5.50
C ASN A 404 27.04 -1.36 5.84
N ILE A 405 26.63 -0.87 7.02
CA ILE A 405 26.93 0.49 7.47
C ILE A 405 28.44 0.80 7.63
N ASN A 406 29.28 -0.23 7.70
CA ASN A 406 30.75 -0.05 7.67
C ASN A 406 31.29 0.10 6.24
N GLY A 407 30.44 0.09 5.23
CA GLY A 407 30.82 0.19 3.83
C GLY A 407 31.43 -1.09 3.24
N ILE A 408 31.19 -2.23 3.88
CA ILE A 408 31.61 -3.55 3.37
C ILE A 408 30.52 -4.06 2.45
N SER A 409 30.87 -4.38 1.18
CA SER A 409 29.94 -5.00 0.25
C SER A 409 29.53 -6.38 0.74
N ILE A 410 28.23 -6.61 0.81
CA ILE A 410 27.61 -7.89 1.16
C ILE A 410 27.10 -8.58 -0.12
N ILE A 411 26.51 -7.80 -1.03
CA ILE A 411 26.06 -8.27 -2.33
C ILE A 411 26.60 -7.30 -3.38
N GLU A 412 27.39 -7.83 -4.30
CA GLU A 412 27.91 -7.03 -5.42
C GLU A 412 26.77 -6.59 -6.34
N PRO A 413 26.91 -5.46 -7.07
CA PRO A 413 25.87 -4.94 -7.95
C PRO A 413 25.43 -5.93 -9.00
N LYS A 414 24.21 -6.46 -8.85
CA LYS A 414 23.56 -7.41 -9.76
C LYS A 414 22.05 -7.42 -9.66
N LEU A 415 21.49 -6.67 -8.70
CA LEU A 415 20.05 -6.60 -8.46
C LEU A 415 19.46 -5.50 -9.35
N LYS A 416 18.39 -5.79 -10.09
CA LYS A 416 17.63 -4.79 -10.84
C LYS A 416 16.64 -4.05 -9.97
N GLU A 417 16.17 -4.71 -8.92
CA GLU A 417 15.20 -4.20 -7.96
C GLU A 417 15.77 -4.28 -6.54
N PHE A 418 15.23 -3.47 -5.65
CA PHE A 418 15.59 -3.47 -4.23
C PHE A 418 14.34 -3.50 -3.36
N ASP A 419 14.43 -4.14 -2.20
CA ASP A 419 13.37 -4.14 -1.20
C ASP A 419 13.58 -2.93 -0.27
N VAL A 420 12.54 -2.09 -0.13
CA VAL A 420 12.58 -0.91 0.74
C VAL A 420 12.71 -1.26 2.22
N GLU A 421 12.34 -2.48 2.63
CA GLU A 421 12.51 -3.00 3.99
C GLU A 421 13.94 -3.49 4.26
N GLY A 422 14.75 -3.71 3.21
CA GLY A 422 16.10 -4.23 3.31
C GLY A 422 16.17 -5.62 3.96
N PHE A 423 17.25 -5.88 4.74
CA PHE A 423 17.32 -7.11 5.52
C PHE A 423 16.31 -7.09 6.67
N LYS A 424 15.39 -8.05 6.67
CA LYS A 424 14.41 -8.26 7.73
C LYS A 424 14.66 -9.64 8.37
N ASN A 425 14.85 -9.67 9.68
CA ASN A 425 15.21 -10.90 10.40
C ASN A 425 16.42 -11.63 9.81
N GLY A 426 17.40 -10.88 9.27
CA GLY A 426 18.61 -11.44 8.68
C GLY A 426 18.45 -11.95 7.23
N ILE A 427 17.31 -11.70 6.60
CA ILE A 427 17.01 -12.13 5.24
C ILE A 427 16.66 -10.94 4.37
N LEU A 428 17.28 -10.86 3.19
CA LEU A 428 16.91 -9.94 2.13
C LEU A 428 16.09 -10.67 1.07
N LYS A 429 14.90 -10.17 0.81
CA LYS A 429 14.02 -10.61 -0.29
C LYS A 429 14.24 -9.69 -1.49
N THR A 430 14.50 -10.25 -2.66
CA THR A 430 14.70 -9.48 -3.89
C THR A 430 14.45 -10.35 -5.12
N SER A 431 14.66 -9.81 -6.31
CA SER A 431 14.60 -10.57 -7.57
C SER A 431 15.93 -10.53 -8.33
N ILE A 432 16.24 -11.62 -9.04
CA ILE A 432 17.30 -11.69 -10.06
C ILE A 432 16.70 -12.36 -11.27
N ASP A 433 16.75 -11.68 -12.43
CA ASP A 433 16.15 -12.15 -13.68
C ASP A 433 14.66 -12.47 -13.51
N ASP A 434 13.92 -11.57 -12.86
CA ASP A 434 12.49 -11.65 -12.56
C ASP A 434 12.09 -12.86 -11.68
N LYS A 435 13.07 -13.46 -10.99
CA LYS A 435 12.87 -14.60 -10.08
C LYS A 435 13.15 -14.20 -8.66
N LEU A 436 12.28 -14.64 -7.76
CA LEU A 436 12.42 -14.42 -6.33
C LEU A 436 13.70 -15.07 -5.79
N VAL A 437 14.48 -14.30 -5.04
CA VAL A 437 15.74 -14.75 -4.42
C VAL A 437 15.79 -14.26 -2.98
N TYR A 438 16.24 -15.12 -2.09
CA TYR A 438 16.52 -14.78 -0.70
C TYR A 438 18.02 -14.85 -0.40
N PHE A 439 18.56 -13.79 0.18
CA PHE A 439 19.94 -13.71 0.67
C PHE A 439 19.98 -13.67 2.18
N ASN A 440 21.00 -14.27 2.78
CA ASN A 440 21.35 -14.02 4.17
C ASN A 440 22.27 -12.78 4.31
N GLU A 441 22.56 -12.37 5.55
CA GLU A 441 23.45 -11.22 5.85
C GLU A 441 24.91 -11.39 5.41
N LYS A 442 25.30 -12.57 4.97
CA LYS A 442 26.61 -12.82 4.35
C LYS A 442 26.61 -12.66 2.83
N GLY A 443 25.43 -12.37 2.24
CA GLY A 443 25.25 -12.28 0.77
C GLY A 443 25.19 -13.65 0.08
N GLU A 444 24.98 -14.73 0.85
CA GLU A 444 24.77 -16.06 0.31
C GLU A 444 23.31 -16.25 -0.06
N ILE A 445 23.04 -16.81 -1.25
CA ILE A 445 21.69 -17.18 -1.67
C ILE A 445 21.27 -18.40 -0.83
N ILE A 446 20.25 -18.24 -0.02
CA ILE A 446 19.67 -19.33 0.76
C ILE A 446 18.53 -20.03 0.01
N TRP A 447 17.88 -19.33 -0.91
CA TRP A 447 16.89 -19.89 -1.81
C TRP A 447 16.73 -19.03 -3.06
N LYS A 448 16.43 -19.67 -4.17
CA LYS A 448 16.13 -19.02 -5.45
C LYS A 448 15.01 -19.78 -6.14
N GLU A 449 14.03 -19.05 -6.67
CA GLU A 449 12.96 -19.59 -7.48
C GLU A 449 13.53 -20.29 -8.72
N ILE A 450 13.10 -21.53 -8.93
CA ILE A 450 13.51 -22.36 -10.05
C ILE A 450 12.49 -22.14 -11.17
N GLU A 451 12.99 -21.99 -12.40
CA GLU A 451 12.14 -21.92 -13.56
C GLU A 451 11.36 -23.23 -13.73
N SER A 452 10.03 -23.15 -13.76
CA SER A 452 9.26 -24.31 -14.20
C SER A 452 9.59 -24.59 -15.66
N LYS A 453 10.06 -25.77 -15.96
CA LYS A 453 10.56 -26.17 -17.30
C LYS A 453 9.50 -26.13 -18.41
N GLU A 454 8.24 -25.96 -18.08
CA GLU A 454 7.13 -25.86 -19.04
C GLU A 454 6.14 -24.81 -18.56
N LEU A 455 5.86 -23.81 -19.39
CA LEU A 455 4.69 -22.93 -19.23
C LEU A 455 3.43 -23.78 -19.36
N LYS A 456 2.98 -24.37 -18.25
CA LYS A 456 1.69 -25.06 -18.22
C LYS A 456 0.58 -24.03 -18.26
N LEU A 457 -0.16 -24.03 -19.36
CA LEU A 457 -1.39 -23.23 -19.44
C LEU A 457 -2.33 -23.69 -18.33
N LYS A 458 -2.79 -22.72 -17.54
CA LYS A 458 -3.69 -22.96 -16.41
C LYS A 458 -4.97 -22.12 -16.54
N ASN A 459 -6.02 -22.54 -15.88
CA ASN A 459 -7.21 -21.73 -15.72
C ASN A 459 -6.96 -20.65 -14.64
N LEU A 460 -7.68 -19.55 -14.72
CA LEU A 460 -7.52 -18.43 -13.80
C LEU A 460 -8.26 -18.71 -12.48
N ASP A 461 -7.49 -18.95 -11.42
CA ASP A 461 -8.01 -19.17 -10.06
C ASP A 461 -7.62 -17.96 -9.18
N ILE A 462 -8.55 -17.04 -9.01
CA ILE A 462 -8.41 -15.83 -8.19
C ILE A 462 -9.59 -15.71 -7.24
N ASP A 463 -9.39 -15.12 -6.08
CA ASP A 463 -10.40 -14.94 -5.03
C ASP A 463 -10.90 -13.49 -4.91
N PHE A 464 -10.76 -12.73 -5.99
CA PHE A 464 -11.21 -11.35 -6.10
C PHE A 464 -11.81 -11.07 -7.47
N MET A 465 -12.66 -10.03 -7.58
CA MET A 465 -13.19 -9.55 -8.86
C MET A 465 -12.04 -9.12 -9.76
N ASN A 466 -12.01 -9.66 -10.98
CA ASN A 466 -11.05 -9.23 -11.98
C ASN A 466 -11.43 -7.87 -12.55
N ARG A 467 -10.43 -7.14 -13.06
CA ARG A 467 -10.66 -5.89 -13.78
C ARG A 467 -11.09 -6.16 -15.21
N GLY A 468 -12.14 -5.50 -15.70
CA GLY A 468 -12.60 -5.61 -17.08
C GLY A 468 -11.53 -5.19 -18.09
N TYR A 469 -11.38 -5.96 -19.17
CA TYR A 469 -10.27 -5.85 -20.15
C TYR A 469 -10.74 -5.91 -21.60
N PHE A 470 -12.05 -5.84 -21.88
CA PHE A 470 -12.60 -5.92 -23.24
C PHE A 470 -12.39 -4.63 -24.00
N SER A 471 -11.19 -4.43 -24.53
CA SER A 471 -10.82 -3.25 -25.28
C SER A 471 -11.01 -3.45 -26.79
N ALA A 472 -11.52 -2.43 -27.47
CA ALA A 472 -11.77 -2.41 -28.89
C ALA A 472 -11.27 -1.10 -29.52
N TYR A 473 -11.14 -1.08 -30.83
CA TYR A 473 -10.78 0.11 -31.61
C TYR A 473 -11.83 0.38 -32.68
N SER A 474 -12.14 1.63 -32.89
CA SER A 474 -12.80 2.12 -34.10
C SER A 474 -12.14 3.43 -34.54
N LYS A 475 -12.46 3.87 -35.77
CA LYS A 475 -12.02 5.20 -36.21
C LYS A 475 -12.62 6.24 -35.26
N PRO A 476 -11.83 7.26 -34.83
CA PRO A 476 -12.32 8.31 -33.95
C PRO A 476 -13.51 9.04 -34.56
N ASN A 477 -14.53 9.32 -33.75
CA ASN A 477 -15.59 10.23 -34.14
C ASN A 477 -15.05 11.67 -34.05
N LYS A 478 -15.37 12.50 -35.07
CA LYS A 478 -14.90 13.89 -35.12
C LYS A 478 -15.39 14.76 -33.97
N ASN A 479 -16.42 14.31 -33.26
CA ASN A 479 -17.05 15.02 -32.13
C ASN A 479 -16.53 14.55 -30.76
N ASP A 480 -15.69 13.53 -30.70
CA ASP A 480 -15.13 13.04 -29.45
C ASP A 480 -13.96 13.93 -29.02
N LEU A 481 -13.97 14.38 -27.77
CA LEU A 481 -13.04 15.37 -27.23
C LEU A 481 -11.70 14.78 -26.74
N GLY A 482 -11.47 13.47 -26.86
CA GLY A 482 -10.19 12.91 -26.45
C GLY A 482 -10.21 11.44 -26.00
N GLY A 483 -9.17 11.02 -25.31
CA GLY A 483 -9.13 9.81 -24.50
C GLY A 483 -9.10 8.47 -25.24
N TYR A 484 -8.35 8.37 -26.31
CA TYR A 484 -8.24 7.11 -27.02
C TYR A 484 -7.15 6.25 -26.41
N GLY A 485 -7.54 5.23 -25.65
CA GLY A 485 -6.65 4.14 -25.34
C GLY A 485 -6.17 3.45 -26.60
N THR A 486 -4.94 2.92 -26.59
CA THR A 486 -4.37 2.23 -27.75
C THR A 486 -4.83 0.77 -27.78
N SER A 487 -6.03 0.49 -28.30
CA SER A 487 -6.42 -0.88 -28.58
C SER A 487 -6.00 -1.31 -29.99
N ARG A 488 -5.43 -2.52 -30.12
CA ARG A 488 -5.13 -3.15 -31.39
C ARG A 488 -6.28 -4.01 -31.93
N ASN A 489 -7.38 -4.10 -31.22
CA ASN A 489 -8.56 -4.89 -31.61
C ASN A 489 -9.42 -4.13 -32.63
N ILE A 490 -8.97 -4.17 -33.87
CA ILE A 490 -9.60 -3.50 -35.03
C ILE A 490 -10.82 -4.30 -35.51
N PRO A 491 -11.96 -3.65 -35.93
CA PRO A 491 -13.10 -4.35 -36.49
C PRO A 491 -12.72 -5.16 -37.74
N LYS A 492 -13.21 -6.39 -37.82
CA LYS A 492 -13.02 -7.30 -38.95
C LYS A 492 -14.31 -7.45 -39.75
N LYS A 493 -14.21 -7.52 -41.08
CA LYS A 493 -15.38 -7.79 -41.93
C LYS A 493 -15.78 -9.26 -41.84
N ILE A 494 -17.09 -9.50 -41.68
CA ILE A 494 -17.69 -10.84 -41.73
C ILE A 494 -17.64 -11.33 -43.18
N LYS A 495 -16.97 -12.47 -43.40
CA LYS A 495 -16.82 -13.09 -44.74
C LYS A 495 -17.56 -14.42 -44.82
N ASN A 496 -17.11 -15.39 -44.03
CA ASN A 496 -17.60 -16.77 -44.03
C ASN A 496 -18.09 -17.22 -42.65
N GLU A 497 -17.94 -16.37 -41.64
CA GLU A 497 -18.34 -16.66 -40.26
C GLU A 497 -19.86 -16.73 -40.15
N LYS A 498 -20.36 -17.76 -39.49
CA LYS A 498 -21.81 -17.94 -39.24
C LYS A 498 -22.19 -17.25 -37.95
N PHE A 499 -22.78 -16.09 -38.04
CA PHE A 499 -23.38 -15.37 -36.93
C PHE A 499 -24.90 -15.34 -37.04
N PRO A 500 -25.64 -15.15 -35.92
CA PRO A 500 -27.08 -14.99 -35.95
C PRO A 500 -27.49 -13.79 -36.81
N ASN A 501 -28.35 -14.03 -37.79
CA ASN A 501 -28.75 -13.02 -38.79
C ASN A 501 -29.53 -11.85 -38.21
N LYS A 502 -29.34 -10.65 -38.77
CA LYS A 502 -30.12 -9.43 -38.55
C LYS A 502 -30.10 -8.88 -37.11
N LYS A 503 -29.10 -9.21 -36.29
CA LYS A 503 -28.99 -8.66 -34.92
C LYS A 503 -27.58 -8.40 -34.52
N LEU A 504 -27.41 -7.66 -33.42
CA LEU A 504 -26.18 -7.58 -32.68
C LEU A 504 -26.08 -8.87 -31.85
N SER A 505 -24.94 -9.53 -31.90
CA SER A 505 -24.71 -10.80 -31.20
C SER A 505 -23.39 -10.81 -30.47
N LEU A 506 -23.42 -11.24 -29.21
CA LEU A 506 -22.26 -11.48 -28.37
C LEU A 506 -22.18 -12.99 -28.11
N ILE A 507 -21.07 -13.62 -28.46
CA ILE A 507 -20.94 -15.10 -28.44
C ILE A 507 -19.60 -15.46 -27.80
N VAL A 508 -19.65 -16.35 -26.80
CA VAL A 508 -18.47 -17.04 -26.24
C VAL A 508 -18.34 -18.39 -26.93
N HIS A 509 -17.18 -18.63 -27.57
CA HIS A 509 -16.88 -19.87 -28.32
C HIS A 509 -16.18 -20.88 -27.41
N VAL A 510 -16.94 -21.67 -26.67
CA VAL A 510 -16.41 -22.65 -25.69
C VAL A 510 -15.59 -23.78 -26.32
N ASP A 511 -15.83 -24.06 -27.61
CA ASP A 511 -15.09 -25.07 -28.38
C ASP A 511 -13.77 -24.53 -28.95
N SER A 512 -13.49 -23.26 -28.81
CA SER A 512 -12.28 -22.58 -29.33
C SER A 512 -11.48 -21.97 -28.18
N LYS A 513 -10.49 -22.74 -27.69
CA LYS A 513 -9.58 -22.30 -26.64
C LYS A 513 -8.43 -21.48 -27.22
N ASP A 514 -7.99 -20.50 -26.47
CA ASP A 514 -6.87 -19.60 -26.73
C ASP A 514 -6.14 -19.32 -25.43
N THR A 515 -5.23 -18.36 -25.43
CA THR A 515 -4.50 -17.92 -24.22
C THR A 515 -4.71 -16.43 -23.98
N ILE A 516 -4.73 -16.03 -22.71
CA ILE A 516 -4.78 -14.65 -22.25
C ILE A 516 -3.76 -14.45 -21.13
N PHE A 517 -3.25 -13.22 -20.95
CA PHE A 517 -2.26 -12.88 -19.92
C PHE A 517 -1.06 -13.86 -19.93
N SER A 518 -0.56 -14.18 -21.13
CA SER A 518 0.60 -15.05 -21.43
C SER A 518 0.45 -16.53 -21.06
N ASN A 519 -0.16 -16.90 -19.92
CA ASN A 519 -0.15 -18.26 -19.37
C ASN A 519 -1.50 -18.82 -18.92
N PHE A 520 -2.61 -18.10 -19.19
CA PHE A 520 -3.94 -18.59 -18.84
C PHE A 520 -4.74 -19.04 -20.05
N ASN A 521 -5.52 -20.12 -19.86
CA ASN A 521 -6.51 -20.55 -20.83
C ASN A 521 -7.61 -19.52 -21.01
N ALA A 522 -8.08 -19.34 -22.24
CA ALA A 522 -9.15 -18.42 -22.57
C ALA A 522 -10.14 -19.02 -23.57
N TYR A 523 -11.36 -18.50 -23.57
CA TYR A 523 -12.30 -18.66 -24.67
C TYR A 523 -12.26 -17.45 -25.58
N ASN A 524 -12.42 -17.68 -26.88
CA ASN A 524 -12.63 -16.59 -27.83
C ASN A 524 -14.05 -16.04 -27.67
N VAL A 525 -14.18 -14.72 -27.80
CA VAL A 525 -15.45 -13.99 -27.69
C VAL A 525 -15.63 -13.12 -28.94
N THR A 526 -16.81 -13.11 -29.51
CA THR A 526 -17.12 -12.31 -30.70
C THR A 526 -18.32 -11.41 -30.47
N LEU A 527 -18.15 -10.12 -30.75
CA LEU A 527 -19.25 -9.15 -30.84
C LEU A 527 -19.46 -8.76 -32.30
N SER A 528 -20.56 -9.21 -32.91
CA SER A 528 -20.84 -9.04 -34.32
C SER A 528 -22.07 -8.19 -34.56
N ASN A 529 -21.99 -7.28 -35.54
CA ASN A 529 -23.10 -6.42 -35.98
C ASN A 529 -23.64 -6.85 -37.37
N LEU A 530 -24.70 -7.65 -37.36
CA LEU A 530 -25.48 -8.00 -38.55
C LEU A 530 -26.82 -7.24 -38.67
N THR A 531 -26.95 -6.13 -37.95
CA THR A 531 -28.09 -5.21 -38.13
C THR A 531 -27.96 -4.44 -39.44
N ASN A 532 -28.97 -3.64 -39.76
CA ASN A 532 -28.96 -2.80 -40.97
C ASN A 532 -28.23 -1.46 -40.80
N LYS A 533 -27.68 -1.17 -39.62
CA LYS A 533 -26.98 0.09 -39.30
C LYS A 533 -25.72 -0.15 -38.45
N GLU A 534 -24.89 0.84 -38.38
CA GLU A 534 -23.81 0.88 -37.40
C GLU A 534 -24.35 1.00 -35.98
N ILE A 535 -23.56 0.57 -35.01
CA ILE A 535 -23.87 0.64 -33.59
C ILE A 535 -22.75 1.34 -32.86
N ASN A 536 -23.13 2.32 -32.05
CA ASN A 536 -22.26 3.09 -31.20
C ASN A 536 -22.26 2.53 -29.77
N PHE A 537 -21.07 2.43 -29.19
CA PHE A 537 -20.83 1.93 -27.82
C PHE A 537 -20.10 2.99 -27.04
N SER A 538 -20.61 3.33 -25.87
CA SER A 538 -19.84 4.09 -24.89
C SER A 538 -18.62 3.27 -24.45
N ALA A 539 -17.48 3.91 -24.37
CA ALA A 539 -16.23 3.30 -23.96
C ALA A 539 -15.44 4.23 -23.03
N GLN A 540 -14.61 3.63 -22.21
CA GLN A 540 -13.66 4.31 -21.34
C GLN A 540 -12.25 3.80 -21.67
N ASP A 541 -11.38 4.65 -22.23
CA ASP A 541 -10.05 4.29 -22.73
C ASP A 541 -10.06 3.02 -23.60
N SER A 542 -10.91 3.02 -24.61
CA SER A 542 -11.18 1.91 -25.53
C SER A 542 -11.81 0.66 -24.92
N ARG A 543 -12.12 0.63 -23.62
CA ARG A 543 -12.85 -0.48 -23.00
C ARG A 543 -14.35 -0.30 -23.11
N LEU A 544 -14.99 -1.34 -23.62
CA LEU A 544 -16.45 -1.43 -23.66
C LEU A 544 -17.01 -1.65 -22.25
N TYR A 545 -18.24 -1.21 -21.99
CA TYR A 545 -18.97 -1.56 -20.76
C TYR A 545 -19.42 -3.02 -20.83
N MET A 546 -18.43 -3.91 -20.77
CA MET A 546 -18.57 -5.34 -20.94
C MET A 546 -17.85 -6.07 -19.82
N LYS A 547 -18.50 -7.05 -19.18
CA LYS A 547 -17.97 -7.80 -18.04
C LYS A 547 -18.56 -9.18 -17.96
N VAL A 548 -17.79 -10.10 -17.35
CA VAL A 548 -18.23 -11.47 -17.09
C VAL A 548 -19.12 -11.50 -15.85
N GLN A 549 -20.19 -12.25 -15.93
CA GLN A 549 -21.08 -12.60 -14.82
C GLN A 549 -21.08 -14.12 -14.59
N ALA A 550 -21.25 -14.52 -13.33
CA ALA A 550 -21.50 -15.90 -12.94
C ALA A 550 -22.73 -15.99 -12.04
N LYS A 551 -23.39 -17.15 -12.01
CA LYS A 551 -24.49 -17.39 -11.06
C LYS A 551 -23.92 -17.72 -9.69
N ASP A 552 -24.44 -17.08 -8.65
CA ASP A 552 -24.12 -17.43 -7.27
C ASP A 552 -24.86 -18.71 -6.81
N GLU A 553 -24.74 -19.07 -5.53
CA GLU A 553 -25.38 -20.25 -4.94
C GLU A 553 -26.92 -20.18 -4.95
N ASP A 554 -27.50 -18.99 -5.02
CA ASP A 554 -28.94 -18.76 -5.12
C ASP A 554 -29.41 -18.72 -6.58
N GLY A 555 -28.51 -18.94 -7.55
CA GLY A 555 -28.78 -18.90 -8.99
C GLY A 555 -28.94 -17.48 -9.56
N ILE A 556 -28.55 -16.46 -8.78
CA ILE A 556 -28.60 -15.04 -9.17
C ILE A 556 -27.33 -14.68 -9.93
N TRP A 557 -27.49 -13.97 -11.05
CA TRP A 557 -26.34 -13.45 -11.81
C TRP A 557 -25.64 -12.32 -11.04
N LYS A 558 -24.35 -12.50 -10.80
CA LYS A 558 -23.46 -11.53 -10.16
C LYS A 558 -22.30 -11.19 -11.08
N ASP A 559 -21.87 -9.94 -11.03
CA ASP A 559 -20.62 -9.53 -11.66
C ASP A 559 -19.43 -10.18 -10.95
N ILE A 560 -18.49 -10.70 -11.73
CA ILE A 560 -17.21 -11.24 -11.25
C ILE A 560 -16.03 -10.42 -11.79
N GLU A 561 -16.37 -9.39 -12.54
CA GLU A 561 -15.46 -8.38 -13.05
C GLU A 561 -16.03 -7.00 -12.76
N TYR A 562 -15.15 -6.00 -12.64
CA TYR A 562 -15.54 -4.62 -12.46
C TYR A 562 -14.86 -3.72 -13.50
N LEU A 563 -15.49 -2.59 -13.81
CA LEU A 563 -14.91 -1.54 -14.62
C LEU A 563 -14.55 -0.38 -13.70
N PRO A 564 -13.26 0.00 -13.61
CA PRO A 564 -12.87 1.17 -12.83
C PRO A 564 -13.47 2.43 -13.46
N ASN A 565 -13.95 3.35 -12.63
CA ASN A 565 -14.42 4.65 -13.09
C ASN A 565 -13.22 5.59 -13.21
N SER A 566 -13.12 6.29 -14.36
CA SER A 566 -12.23 7.44 -14.49
C SER A 566 -12.99 8.72 -14.15
N TRP A 567 -12.36 9.62 -13.42
CA TRP A 567 -12.87 10.98 -13.21
C TRP A 567 -12.28 11.98 -14.22
N CYS A 568 -11.39 11.53 -15.12
CA CYS A 568 -10.91 12.32 -16.24
C CYS A 568 -11.92 12.25 -17.40
N GLY A 569 -12.56 13.38 -17.72
CA GLY A 569 -13.54 13.46 -18.81
C GLY A 569 -13.00 13.01 -20.17
N ASN A 570 -11.68 13.11 -20.38
CA ASN A 570 -11.01 12.70 -21.61
C ASN A 570 -10.95 11.17 -21.82
N SER A 571 -11.22 10.38 -20.78
CA SER A 571 -11.24 8.90 -20.89
C SER A 571 -12.47 8.37 -21.62
N TYR A 572 -13.56 9.15 -21.69
CA TYR A 572 -14.85 8.71 -22.22
C TYR A 572 -14.97 9.08 -23.68
N HIS A 573 -15.30 8.10 -24.53
CA HIS A 573 -15.48 8.27 -25.97
C HIS A 573 -16.41 7.21 -26.53
N THR A 574 -16.68 7.28 -27.84
CA THR A 574 -17.56 6.37 -28.54
C THR A 574 -16.79 5.45 -29.47
N LEU A 575 -17.05 4.15 -29.39
CA LEU A 575 -16.58 3.16 -30.36
C LEU A 575 -17.72 2.77 -31.30
N THR A 576 -17.47 2.76 -32.59
CA THR A 576 -18.45 2.41 -33.63
C THR A 576 -18.16 1.08 -34.27
N LEU A 577 -19.12 0.15 -34.24
CA LEU A 577 -19.07 -1.10 -35.00
C LEU A 577 -19.96 -1.02 -36.22
N GLU A 578 -19.37 -0.87 -37.38
CA GLU A 578 -20.06 -0.81 -38.66
C GLU A 578 -20.87 -2.09 -38.94
N ARG A 579 -21.85 -1.99 -39.80
CA ARG A 579 -22.61 -3.12 -40.30
C ARG A 579 -21.69 -4.18 -40.93
N ASN A 580 -21.99 -5.47 -40.73
CA ASN A 580 -21.26 -6.63 -41.23
C ASN A 580 -19.77 -6.69 -40.75
N ASN A 581 -19.51 -6.09 -39.59
CA ASN A 581 -18.23 -6.18 -38.90
C ASN A 581 -18.37 -6.84 -37.54
N TYR A 582 -17.25 -7.32 -37.02
CA TYR A 582 -17.16 -7.86 -35.67
C TYR A 582 -15.83 -7.49 -34.99
N TRP A 583 -15.85 -7.44 -33.65
CA TRP A 583 -14.66 -7.47 -32.82
C TRP A 583 -14.47 -8.86 -32.24
N SER A 584 -13.21 -9.23 -32.01
CA SER A 584 -12.81 -10.48 -31.39
C SER A 584 -12.12 -10.18 -30.05
N PHE A 585 -12.57 -10.81 -28.98
CA PHE A 585 -11.99 -10.69 -27.64
C PHE A 585 -11.63 -12.06 -27.09
N LYS A 586 -11.04 -12.06 -25.90
CA LYS A 586 -10.77 -13.26 -25.10
C LYS A 586 -11.31 -13.09 -23.71
N THR A 587 -11.81 -14.16 -23.11
CA THR A 587 -12.21 -14.21 -21.70
C THR A 587 -11.46 -15.34 -21.02
N PRO A 588 -10.88 -15.14 -19.80
CA PRO A 588 -10.22 -16.23 -19.10
C PRO A 588 -11.17 -17.40 -18.87
N ILE A 589 -10.63 -18.61 -18.86
CA ILE A 589 -11.32 -19.75 -18.30
C ILE A 589 -11.04 -19.71 -16.80
N TYR A 590 -12.06 -19.33 -16.03
CA TYR A 590 -11.96 -19.31 -14.58
C TYR A 590 -11.94 -20.71 -14.00
N SER A 591 -11.36 -20.88 -12.83
CA SER A 591 -11.40 -22.08 -12.02
C SER A 591 -11.58 -21.75 -10.53
N GLY A 592 -12.14 -22.73 -9.82
CA GLY A 592 -12.41 -22.67 -8.40
C GLY A 592 -13.28 -23.84 -7.99
N GLY A 593 -13.65 -23.97 -6.71
CA GLY A 593 -14.45 -25.08 -6.20
C GLY A 593 -15.96 -24.92 -6.42
N PHE A 594 -16.42 -23.75 -6.79
CA PHE A 594 -17.84 -23.51 -7.04
C PHE A 594 -18.17 -23.66 -8.53
N LYS A 595 -18.86 -24.75 -8.89
CA LYS A 595 -19.33 -24.99 -10.26
C LYS A 595 -20.56 -24.14 -10.54
N THR A 596 -20.55 -23.41 -11.66
CA THR A 596 -21.64 -22.51 -12.02
C THR A 596 -21.69 -22.23 -13.53
N LYS A 597 -22.69 -21.43 -13.91
CA LYS A 597 -22.83 -20.90 -15.26
C LYS A 597 -22.33 -19.49 -15.34
N PHE A 598 -21.75 -19.17 -16.49
CA PHE A 598 -21.19 -17.86 -16.86
C PHE A 598 -21.94 -17.28 -18.03
N ARG A 599 -21.90 -15.97 -18.14
CA ARG A 599 -22.25 -15.19 -19.34
C ARG A 599 -21.45 -13.89 -19.36
N ILE A 600 -21.43 -13.23 -20.50
CA ILE A 600 -20.90 -11.86 -20.62
C ILE A 600 -22.07 -10.90 -20.78
N GLU A 601 -22.06 -9.82 -20.01
CA GLU A 601 -22.98 -8.70 -20.10
C GLU A 601 -22.29 -7.54 -20.82
N LEU A 602 -22.96 -6.97 -21.83
CA LEU A 602 -22.55 -5.75 -22.52
C LEU A 602 -23.66 -4.71 -22.38
N MET A 603 -23.33 -3.55 -21.82
CA MET A 603 -24.23 -2.41 -21.73
C MET A 603 -23.94 -1.40 -22.85
N ILE A 604 -24.97 -1.00 -23.57
CA ILE A 604 -24.93 0.01 -24.62
C ILE A 604 -25.77 1.19 -24.16
N THR A 605 -25.16 2.35 -24.02
CA THR A 605 -25.88 3.57 -23.66
C THR A 605 -26.28 4.32 -24.95
N ASN A 606 -27.57 4.42 -25.22
CA ASN A 606 -28.08 5.25 -26.30
C ASN A 606 -28.32 6.67 -25.80
N ARG A 607 -27.49 7.61 -26.24
CA ARG A 607 -27.77 9.06 -26.12
C ARG A 607 -28.51 9.51 -27.37
N ASN A 608 -29.83 9.66 -27.29
CA ASN A 608 -30.54 10.44 -28.29
C ASN A 608 -30.39 11.93 -27.93
N GLU A 609 -29.87 12.74 -28.84
CA GLU A 609 -29.69 14.19 -28.66
C GLU A 609 -30.94 14.95 -28.23
N ASN A 610 -32.11 14.32 -28.34
CA ASN A 610 -33.44 14.92 -28.08
C ASN A 610 -34.17 14.31 -26.86
N GLU A 611 -33.58 13.35 -26.15
CA GLU A 611 -34.21 12.73 -24.96
C GLU A 611 -33.40 13.05 -23.71
N THR A 612 -34.09 13.50 -22.67
CA THR A 612 -33.50 13.79 -21.35
C THR A 612 -33.16 12.54 -20.55
N GLU A 613 -33.55 11.35 -21.00
CA GLU A 613 -33.29 10.06 -20.34
C GLU A 613 -32.37 9.17 -21.20
N GLU A 614 -31.28 8.74 -20.59
CA GLU A 614 -30.37 7.74 -21.16
C GLU A 614 -31.03 6.36 -21.11
N LYS A 615 -31.20 5.70 -22.25
CA LYS A 615 -31.76 4.35 -22.31
C LYS A 615 -30.65 3.34 -22.49
N ASN A 616 -30.38 2.55 -21.45
CA ASN A 616 -29.42 1.46 -21.48
C ASN A 616 -30.03 0.21 -22.14
N ILE A 617 -29.34 -0.33 -23.14
CA ILE A 617 -29.65 -1.61 -23.77
C ILE A 617 -28.64 -2.62 -23.26
N ILE A 618 -29.10 -3.75 -22.73
CA ILE A 618 -28.22 -4.81 -22.25
C ILE A 618 -28.27 -5.98 -23.25
N VAL A 619 -27.09 -6.44 -23.64
CA VAL A 619 -26.89 -7.61 -24.50
C VAL A 619 -26.12 -8.67 -23.72
N TYR A 620 -26.64 -9.89 -23.70
CA TYR A 620 -25.99 -11.01 -23.05
C TYR A 620 -25.40 -11.98 -24.09
N SER A 621 -24.28 -12.62 -23.75
CA SER A 621 -23.75 -13.76 -24.49
C SER A 621 -24.60 -15.02 -24.27
N ASN A 622 -24.26 -16.11 -24.98
CA ASN A 622 -24.67 -17.47 -24.56
C ASN A 622 -24.15 -17.79 -23.16
N GLU A 623 -24.93 -18.59 -22.41
CA GLU A 623 -24.48 -19.17 -21.15
C GLU A 623 -23.48 -20.31 -21.43
N TYR A 624 -22.50 -20.48 -20.52
CA TYR A 624 -21.52 -21.57 -20.58
C TYR A 624 -21.18 -22.05 -19.17
N GLU A 625 -20.77 -23.32 -19.06
CA GLU A 625 -20.44 -23.95 -17.79
C GLU A 625 -18.97 -23.71 -17.41
N GLY A 626 -18.68 -23.63 -16.11
CA GLY A 626 -17.34 -23.52 -15.56
C GLY A 626 -17.32 -23.60 -14.04
N SER A 627 -16.22 -23.14 -13.46
CA SER A 627 -16.09 -23.05 -12.00
C SER A 627 -15.39 -21.74 -11.62
N ILE A 628 -15.63 -21.28 -10.40
CA ILE A 628 -15.16 -19.99 -9.90
C ILE A 628 -14.80 -20.10 -8.43
N ASN A 629 -13.89 -19.26 -7.96
CA ASN A 629 -13.71 -19.02 -6.54
C ASN A 629 -14.81 -18.09 -6.04
N PRO A 630 -15.57 -18.45 -4.97
CA PRO A 630 -16.65 -17.61 -4.44
C PRO A 630 -16.23 -16.20 -4.02
N GLY A 631 -14.95 -15.96 -3.70
CA GLY A 631 -14.40 -14.64 -3.41
C GLY A 631 -14.62 -13.64 -4.53
N GLN A 632 -14.65 -14.10 -5.79
CA GLN A 632 -14.89 -13.23 -6.95
C GLN A 632 -16.29 -12.58 -6.95
N PHE A 633 -17.26 -13.06 -6.20
CA PHE A 633 -18.59 -12.44 -6.14
C PHE A 633 -18.66 -11.16 -5.29
N TRP A 634 -17.70 -10.96 -4.39
CA TRP A 634 -17.77 -9.87 -3.41
C TRP A 634 -16.42 -9.21 -3.09
N ASN A 635 -15.30 -9.90 -3.26
CA ASN A 635 -13.98 -9.37 -2.92
C ASN A 635 -13.48 -8.46 -4.06
N ARG A 636 -13.79 -7.18 -3.98
CA ARG A 636 -13.22 -6.19 -4.87
C ARG A 636 -11.92 -5.69 -4.28
N LEU A 637 -10.80 -5.94 -4.96
CA LEU A 637 -9.55 -5.27 -4.62
C LEU A 637 -9.78 -3.78 -4.80
N GLU A 638 -9.70 -3.02 -3.71
CA GLU A 638 -9.74 -1.58 -3.78
C GLU A 638 -8.49 -1.12 -4.51
N TYR A 639 -8.73 -0.48 -5.63
CA TYR A 639 -7.67 0.14 -6.41
C TYR A 639 -7.53 1.58 -5.94
N TYR A 640 -6.42 1.89 -5.26
CA TYR A 640 -6.05 3.25 -4.90
C TYR A 640 -5.13 3.81 -5.99
N PRO A 641 -5.62 4.75 -6.82
CA PRO A 641 -4.76 5.37 -7.83
C PRO A 641 -3.65 6.16 -7.16
N ASN A 642 -2.39 5.86 -7.52
CA ASN A 642 -1.24 6.70 -7.16
C ASN A 642 -1.21 8.01 -7.96
N GLY A 643 -2.20 8.24 -8.77
CA GLY A 643 -2.40 9.43 -9.56
C GLY A 643 -3.66 9.36 -10.42
N ILE A 644 -3.92 10.43 -11.12
CA ILE A 644 -5.13 10.65 -11.93
C ILE A 644 -5.38 9.55 -12.99
N MET A 645 -4.30 8.96 -13.52
CA MET A 645 -4.33 8.01 -14.64
C MET A 645 -4.02 6.58 -14.21
N ASP A 646 -3.83 6.33 -12.93
CA ASP A 646 -3.40 5.06 -12.39
C ASP A 646 -4.36 3.88 -12.67
N PRO A 647 -5.70 4.03 -12.82
CA PRO A 647 -6.56 2.94 -13.24
C PRO A 647 -6.12 2.20 -14.51
N TYR A 648 -5.15 2.75 -15.23
CA TYR A 648 -4.67 2.27 -16.52
C TYR A 648 -3.22 1.79 -16.52
N ASN A 649 -2.54 1.95 -15.40
CA ASN A 649 -1.21 1.38 -15.22
C ASN A 649 -1.35 -0.13 -14.99
N GLU A 650 -0.73 -0.94 -15.87
CA GLU A 650 -0.62 -2.40 -15.75
C GLU A 650 0.52 -2.78 -14.82
#